data_3f2d7ff4714f3c06062f90228db72a54
#
_entry.id   3f2d7ff4714f3c06062f90228db72a54
#
_cell.length_a   1.000
_cell.length_b   1.000
_cell.length_c   1.000
_cell.angle_alpha   90.00
_cell.angle_beta   90.00
_cell.angle_gamma   90.00
#
_symmetry.space_group_name_H-M   'P 1'
#
loop_
_entity.id
_entity.type
_entity.pdbx_description
1 polymer ?
#
loop_
_entity_poly.entity_id
_entity_poly.type
_entity_poly.pdbx_seq_one_letter_code
_entity_poly.pdbx_strand_id
1 'polypeptide(L)'
;MRKHFIYTLWGIFATFVVSAMLAFFAIWNGWIGYMPDIEDLQNPISRFATQVYSSDGKVLGTWNLNKENRIVIPYKKMSPYLIKALVATEDERFYEHSGIDFRALGRAIVKRGLLGQTNAGGGSTITQQLAKQLYSEKASSTLERLLQKPIEWVIAIKLERYYTKQEILALYLNYFDFLHNAVGIKTAANTYFNKEPKDLTLTEAATLIGLCKNPSLFNPVRYPERARDRRNVVLSQMEKAGYLDHAEYSQYSAEPLTLNFHRTDHKDGSATYLREYLRKYLMATRPERKDYASWNYAQFVTDSILWNTDPLYGWCNKNFKKDGSPYNVYSDGLKVFTTVDSRMQRYAEEAVYQHVARYLQPAFSKEVSRKPSSPYSDKLTPKQIKAILNRSVTQCERYRQMKEAGCSAEEIHDTFRKKIPMTVFTYHGDIDTLMSPLDSIRYYKTFLRSGFMSMDPKTGAVKAYVGGLDYTHFMYDMVSLGRRQVGSTIKPFLYSLAMENGFSPCDLAPNRQQTYIVAGRPWTPRNANHSRYGQMVPLSWGLAQSNNWISAYLMSKLNPSQFVQLLHDYGINNPDIHASLSLCLGPCEVSVSEMVSAYTAFANHGIRTAPMFVSRIEDNEGNTIATFQPRMNEVISADNAMKMLSMMMGVVDNGTAGRLRYRYKLEGQIGAKTGTTNNNSDGWFIGFTPQLVSGCWVGGEDRDIHFDSMSMGQGATMALPIWAIFMKKVYADVSLGYSPEVKFDIPADYNPCYHVGSGGEQDDFEQVDAIDEVFE
;
A
#
# COMPACT_ATOMS: atom_id res chain seq x y z
N MET A 1 -73.66 6.45 39.60
CA MET A 1 -72.44 5.64 39.48
C MET A 1 -72.00 5.46 38.03
N ARG A 2 -72.79 4.94 37.07
CA ARG A 2 -72.36 4.63 35.69
C ARG A 2 -71.88 5.87 34.91
N LYS A 3 -72.49 7.06 35.04
CA LYS A 3 -72.05 8.28 34.34
C LYS A 3 -70.71 8.84 34.91
N HIS A 4 -70.55 8.84 36.23
CA HIS A 4 -69.29 9.28 36.86
C HIS A 4 -68.10 8.37 36.46
N PHE A 5 -68.30 7.04 36.41
CA PHE A 5 -67.29 6.08 35.95
C PHE A 5 -66.87 6.35 34.49
N ILE A 6 -67.83 6.63 33.61
CA ILE A 6 -67.58 6.96 32.21
C ILE A 6 -66.80 8.29 32.10
N TYR A 7 -67.19 9.34 32.86
CA TYR A 7 -66.45 10.62 32.85
C TYR A 7 -65.03 10.48 33.43
N THR A 8 -64.82 9.66 34.46
CA THR A 8 -63.52 9.38 35.03
C THR A 8 -62.66 8.65 34.01
N LEU A 9 -63.19 7.65 33.27
CA LEU A 9 -62.55 6.91 32.27
C LEU A 9 -62.11 7.79 31.05
N TRP A 10 -63.01 8.69 30.62
CA TRP A 10 -62.72 9.70 29.61
C TRP A 10 -61.71 10.75 30.12
N GLY A 11 -61.75 11.14 31.38
CA GLY A 11 -60.74 12.01 31.98
C GLY A 11 -59.38 11.39 32.03
N ILE A 12 -59.25 10.13 32.44
CA ILE A 12 -57.97 9.37 32.39
C ILE A 12 -57.49 9.26 30.98
N PHE A 13 -58.32 8.91 30.01
CA PHE A 13 -57.97 8.82 28.62
C PHE A 13 -57.50 10.17 28.06
N ALA A 14 -58.20 11.25 28.32
CA ALA A 14 -57.81 12.60 27.88
C ALA A 14 -56.48 13.04 28.51
N THR A 15 -56.27 12.78 29.79
CA THR A 15 -54.96 13.05 30.46
C THR A 15 -53.84 12.26 29.86
N PHE A 16 -54.05 10.98 29.55
CA PHE A 16 -53.07 10.14 28.90
C PHE A 16 -52.69 10.68 27.50
N VAL A 17 -53.68 11.05 26.68
CA VAL A 17 -53.48 11.62 25.35
C VAL A 17 -52.73 12.95 25.42
N VAL A 18 -53.12 13.86 26.33
CA VAL A 18 -52.41 15.14 26.52
C VAL A 18 -51.00 14.93 27.01
N SER A 19 -50.77 14.03 27.97
CA SER A 19 -49.41 13.69 28.45
C SER A 19 -48.53 13.08 27.34
N ALA A 20 -49.11 12.21 26.50
CA ALA A 20 -48.41 11.66 25.36
C ALA A 20 -48.04 12.75 24.34
N MET A 21 -48.97 13.67 24.03
CA MET A 21 -48.71 14.80 23.13
C MET A 21 -47.59 15.70 23.65
N LEU A 22 -47.61 16.02 24.96
CA LEU A 22 -46.55 16.81 25.60
C LEU A 22 -45.20 16.11 25.58
N ALA A 23 -45.18 14.80 25.80
CA ALA A 23 -43.94 14.01 25.70
C ALA A 23 -43.37 14.01 24.27
N PHE A 24 -44.24 13.81 23.27
CA PHE A 24 -43.80 13.90 21.87
C PHE A 24 -43.30 15.30 21.48
N PHE A 25 -43.96 16.36 21.99
CA PHE A 25 -43.54 17.74 21.79
C PHE A 25 -42.15 18.00 22.43
N ALA A 26 -41.95 17.52 23.66
CA ALA A 26 -40.66 17.63 24.34
C ALA A 26 -39.54 16.87 23.62
N ILE A 27 -39.82 15.67 23.08
CA ILE A 27 -38.87 14.90 22.25
C ILE A 27 -38.60 15.65 20.95
N TRP A 28 -39.61 16.20 20.29
CA TRP A 28 -39.46 16.94 19.02
C TRP A 28 -38.53 18.13 19.15
N ASN A 29 -38.55 18.81 20.29
CA ASN A 29 -37.71 19.98 20.61
C ASN A 29 -36.36 19.58 21.26
N GLY A 30 -36.06 18.29 21.40
CA GLY A 30 -34.80 17.82 21.99
C GLY A 30 -34.70 17.98 23.51
N TRP A 31 -35.82 18.21 24.23
CA TRP A 31 -35.84 18.31 25.70
C TRP A 31 -35.75 16.92 26.37
N ILE A 32 -36.13 15.89 25.67
CA ILE A 32 -36.05 14.49 26.12
C ILE A 32 -35.35 13.67 25.08
N GLY A 33 -34.16 13.11 25.44
CA GLY A 33 -33.35 12.28 24.61
C GLY A 33 -32.52 13.06 23.58
N TYR A 34 -31.61 12.34 22.85
CA TYR A 34 -30.83 12.93 21.77
C TYR A 34 -31.72 13.17 20.55
N MET A 35 -31.73 14.39 20.05
CA MET A 35 -32.39 14.77 18.81
C MET A 35 -31.35 15.37 17.87
N PRO A 36 -31.06 14.73 16.70
CA PRO A 36 -30.09 15.24 15.75
C PRO A 36 -30.52 16.61 15.20
N ASP A 37 -29.53 17.48 14.99
CA ASP A 37 -29.70 18.77 14.34
C ASP A 37 -30.04 18.61 12.85
N ILE A 38 -30.45 19.70 12.21
CA ILE A 38 -30.82 19.68 10.78
C ILE A 38 -29.65 19.26 9.91
N GLU A 39 -28.42 19.72 10.21
CA GLU A 39 -27.19 19.33 9.50
C GLU A 39 -26.90 17.85 9.64
N ASP A 40 -27.04 17.28 10.83
CA ASP A 40 -26.87 15.83 11.06
C ASP A 40 -27.96 15.02 10.34
N LEU A 41 -29.17 15.56 10.22
CA LEU A 41 -30.25 14.91 9.48
C LEU A 41 -30.06 15.02 7.96
N GLN A 42 -29.42 16.09 7.45
CA GLN A 42 -29.13 16.27 6.02
C GLN A 42 -27.91 15.49 5.58
N ASN A 43 -26.96 15.21 6.48
CA ASN A 43 -25.77 14.40 6.23
C ASN A 43 -25.62 13.29 7.27
N PRO A 44 -26.54 12.30 7.31
CA PRO A 44 -26.60 11.29 8.35
C PRO A 44 -25.41 10.30 8.30
N ILE A 45 -24.70 10.26 7.20
CA ILE A 45 -23.48 9.46 7.04
C ILE A 45 -22.30 10.42 7.00
N SER A 46 -21.72 10.71 8.17
CA SER A 46 -20.56 11.59 8.30
C SER A 46 -19.22 10.90 8.10
N ARG A 47 -19.21 9.57 7.92
CA ARG A 47 -17.98 8.77 7.84
C ARG A 47 -17.99 7.84 6.65
N PHE A 48 -17.13 8.12 5.71
CA PHE A 48 -16.97 7.38 4.46
C PHE A 48 -15.55 6.82 4.36
N ALA A 49 -15.41 5.60 3.86
CA ALA A 49 -14.11 5.05 3.53
C ALA A 49 -13.47 5.84 2.38
N THR A 50 -12.21 6.21 2.53
CA THR A 50 -11.43 6.78 1.44
C THR A 50 -11.11 5.72 0.39
N GLN A 51 -11.29 6.05 -0.87
CA GLN A 51 -10.99 5.18 -2.00
C GLN A 51 -9.66 5.61 -2.65
N VAL A 52 -8.81 4.64 -2.94
CA VAL A 52 -7.53 4.86 -3.62
C VAL A 52 -7.64 4.34 -5.05
N TYR A 53 -7.42 5.22 -6.01
CA TYR A 53 -7.55 4.93 -7.44
C TYR A 53 -6.19 4.88 -8.12
N SER A 54 -6.07 4.00 -9.11
CA SER A 54 -4.98 4.01 -10.09
C SER A 54 -5.16 5.13 -11.11
N SER A 55 -4.11 5.41 -11.88
CA SER A 55 -4.15 6.41 -12.96
C SER A 55 -5.11 6.03 -14.11
N ASP A 56 -5.36 4.74 -14.30
CA ASP A 56 -6.33 4.19 -15.26
C ASP A 56 -7.75 4.04 -14.66
N GLY A 57 -8.01 4.65 -13.49
CA GLY A 57 -9.35 4.79 -12.89
C GLY A 57 -9.86 3.57 -12.15
N LYS A 58 -9.04 2.55 -11.90
CA LYS A 58 -9.44 1.37 -11.12
C LYS A 58 -9.22 1.61 -9.63
N VAL A 59 -10.09 1.07 -8.80
CA VAL A 59 -9.92 1.10 -7.34
C VAL A 59 -8.81 0.13 -6.95
N LEU A 60 -7.73 0.63 -6.36
CA LEU A 60 -6.65 -0.16 -5.79
C LEU A 60 -7.02 -0.73 -4.42
N GLY A 61 -7.82 0.00 -3.66
CA GLY A 61 -8.31 -0.38 -2.34
C GLY A 61 -8.94 0.77 -1.58
N THR A 62 -9.25 0.55 -0.30
CA THR A 62 -9.91 1.54 0.56
C THR A 62 -9.18 1.68 1.88
N TRP A 63 -9.29 2.85 2.51
CA TRP A 63 -8.87 3.09 3.90
C TRP A 63 -10.08 3.33 4.78
N ASN A 64 -10.18 2.55 5.87
CA ASN A 64 -11.25 2.63 6.84
C ASN A 64 -10.75 2.23 8.24
N LEU A 65 -11.42 2.70 9.26
CA LEU A 65 -11.30 2.15 10.61
C LEU A 65 -12.23 0.94 10.73
N ASN A 66 -11.89 -0.03 11.57
CA ASN A 66 -12.70 -1.22 11.84
C ASN A 66 -14.17 -0.84 12.04
N LYS A 67 -15.10 -1.40 11.24
CA LYS A 67 -16.54 -1.18 11.13
C LYS A 67 -17.01 0.07 10.32
N GLU A 68 -16.13 0.79 9.64
CA GLU A 68 -16.52 1.98 8.87
C GLU A 68 -16.17 1.86 7.37
N ASN A 69 -16.14 0.63 6.84
CA ASN A 69 -15.86 0.35 5.43
C ASN A 69 -17.09 0.65 4.53
N ARG A 70 -17.63 1.87 4.65
CA ARG A 70 -18.81 2.29 3.88
C ARG A 70 -18.41 2.93 2.58
N ILE A 71 -18.85 2.33 1.49
CA ILE A 71 -18.84 2.94 0.17
C ILE A 71 -20.30 3.23 -0.18
N VAL A 72 -20.67 4.50 -0.15
CA VAL A 72 -22.04 4.92 -0.46
C VAL A 72 -22.26 4.86 -1.97
N ILE A 73 -23.37 4.25 -2.36
CA ILE A 73 -23.81 4.21 -3.74
C ILE A 73 -25.24 4.79 -3.85
N PRO A 74 -25.55 5.52 -4.93
CA PRO A 74 -26.89 6.03 -5.17
C PRO A 74 -27.87 4.89 -5.47
N TYR A 75 -29.15 5.12 -5.20
CA TYR A 75 -30.25 4.17 -5.45
C TYR A 75 -30.20 3.54 -6.84
N LYS A 76 -29.90 4.33 -7.88
CA LYS A 76 -29.81 3.86 -9.29
C LYS A 76 -28.74 2.81 -9.55
N LYS A 77 -27.75 2.67 -8.65
CA LYS A 77 -26.68 1.65 -8.74
C LYS A 77 -26.99 0.40 -7.91
N MET A 78 -28.18 0.27 -7.37
CA MET A 78 -28.64 -0.91 -6.63
C MET A 78 -29.48 -1.81 -7.51
N SER A 79 -29.38 -3.13 -7.32
CA SER A 79 -30.24 -4.09 -8.01
C SER A 79 -31.73 -3.87 -7.63
N PRO A 80 -32.65 -3.88 -8.59
CA PRO A 80 -34.09 -3.84 -8.29
C PRO A 80 -34.54 -4.97 -7.35
N TYR A 81 -33.87 -6.13 -7.40
CA TYR A 81 -34.15 -7.25 -6.51
C TYR A 81 -33.88 -6.93 -5.04
N LEU A 82 -32.79 -6.18 -4.74
CA LEU A 82 -32.50 -5.71 -3.38
C LEU A 82 -33.64 -4.86 -2.81
N ILE A 83 -34.13 -3.93 -3.62
CA ILE A 83 -35.18 -2.99 -3.22
C ILE A 83 -36.49 -3.74 -2.98
N LYS A 84 -36.91 -4.58 -3.93
CA LYS A 84 -38.13 -5.38 -3.81
C LYS A 84 -38.07 -6.34 -2.60
N ALA A 85 -36.92 -7.02 -2.40
CA ALA A 85 -36.72 -7.91 -1.28
C ALA A 85 -36.78 -7.17 0.08
N LEU A 86 -36.15 -5.99 0.17
CA LEU A 86 -36.15 -5.16 1.40
C LEU A 86 -37.57 -4.69 1.76
N VAL A 87 -38.28 -4.10 0.80
CA VAL A 87 -39.64 -3.60 1.00
C VAL A 87 -40.59 -4.76 1.35
N ALA A 88 -40.58 -5.86 0.59
CA ALA A 88 -41.44 -7.01 0.86
C ALA A 88 -41.20 -7.65 2.25
N THR A 89 -39.97 -7.61 2.74
CA THR A 89 -39.58 -8.33 3.96
C THR A 89 -39.69 -7.48 5.22
N GLU A 90 -39.28 -6.22 5.17
CA GLU A 90 -39.15 -5.38 6.35
C GLU A 90 -40.34 -4.39 6.49
N ASP A 91 -40.93 -3.93 5.36
CA ASP A 91 -41.94 -2.90 5.35
C ASP A 91 -42.81 -2.89 4.09
N GLU A 92 -43.73 -3.84 3.97
CA GLU A 92 -44.59 -4.06 2.77
C GLU A 92 -45.32 -2.77 2.32
N ARG A 93 -45.67 -1.91 3.26
CA ARG A 93 -46.41 -0.65 3.00
C ARG A 93 -45.50 0.59 3.07
N PHE A 94 -44.23 0.42 2.83
CA PHE A 94 -43.24 1.50 2.93
C PHE A 94 -43.62 2.77 2.16
N TYR A 95 -44.25 2.62 1.01
CA TYR A 95 -44.65 3.76 0.16
C TYR A 95 -45.98 4.41 0.59
N GLU A 96 -46.72 3.84 1.59
CA GLU A 96 -48.01 4.30 1.98
C GLU A 96 -48.04 5.14 3.27
N HIS A 97 -46.90 5.20 3.99
CA HIS A 97 -46.82 5.93 5.27
C HIS A 97 -45.63 6.90 5.28
N SER A 98 -45.57 7.82 6.25
CA SER A 98 -44.53 8.83 6.44
C SER A 98 -43.75 8.57 7.74
N GLY A 99 -43.00 7.49 7.79
CA GLY A 99 -42.10 7.10 8.89
C GLY A 99 -42.75 6.17 9.93
N ILE A 100 -44.05 6.23 10.13
CA ILE A 100 -44.77 5.35 11.07
C ILE A 100 -45.93 4.67 10.33
N ASP A 101 -45.97 3.33 10.39
CA ASP A 101 -47.12 2.55 9.95
C ASP A 101 -48.06 2.26 11.12
N PHE A 102 -49.08 3.12 11.32
CA PHE A 102 -50.05 2.98 12.41
C PHE A 102 -50.89 1.68 12.32
N ARG A 103 -51.15 1.15 11.12
CA ARG A 103 -51.88 -0.12 10.94
C ARG A 103 -51.02 -1.32 11.37
N ALA A 104 -49.72 -1.33 11.01
CA ALA A 104 -48.82 -2.36 11.46
C ALA A 104 -48.56 -2.29 12.97
N LEU A 105 -48.46 -1.07 13.53
CA LEU A 105 -48.32 -0.86 14.96
C LEU A 105 -49.56 -1.36 15.73
N GLY A 106 -50.76 -1.01 15.31
CA GLY A 106 -52.03 -1.51 15.89
C GLY A 106 -52.13 -3.02 15.85
N ARG A 107 -51.82 -3.63 14.69
CA ARG A 107 -51.76 -5.09 14.52
C ARG A 107 -50.74 -5.75 15.47
N ALA A 108 -49.56 -5.16 15.65
CA ALA A 108 -48.54 -5.68 16.53
C ALA A 108 -48.92 -5.61 18.01
N ILE A 109 -49.57 -4.50 18.44
CA ILE A 109 -50.08 -4.33 19.81
C ILE A 109 -51.15 -5.39 20.10
N VAL A 110 -52.10 -5.58 19.21
CA VAL A 110 -53.22 -6.54 19.43
C VAL A 110 -52.69 -7.98 19.38
N LYS A 111 -51.98 -8.36 18.36
CA LYS A 111 -51.55 -9.77 18.18
C LYS A 111 -50.45 -10.20 19.14
N ARG A 112 -49.43 -9.35 19.38
CA ARG A 112 -48.35 -9.67 20.32
C ARG A 112 -48.67 -9.32 21.75
N GLY A 113 -49.24 -8.11 21.98
CA GLY A 113 -49.49 -7.61 23.33
C GLY A 113 -50.70 -8.28 24.00
N LEU A 114 -51.82 -8.41 23.29
CA LEU A 114 -53.04 -8.97 23.86
C LEU A 114 -53.22 -10.48 23.60
N LEU A 115 -52.81 -10.98 22.43
CA LEU A 115 -53.03 -12.38 22.04
C LEU A 115 -51.78 -13.29 22.22
N GLY A 116 -50.64 -12.74 22.65
CA GLY A 116 -49.41 -13.50 22.92
C GLY A 116 -48.75 -14.18 21.71
N GLN A 117 -49.17 -13.81 20.48
CA GLN A 117 -48.66 -14.42 19.26
C GLN A 117 -47.27 -13.90 18.91
N THR A 118 -46.22 -14.65 19.25
CA THR A 118 -44.82 -14.24 19.01
C THR A 118 -44.45 -14.19 17.51
N ASN A 119 -45.20 -14.88 16.65
CA ASN A 119 -44.94 -14.94 15.20
C ASN A 119 -45.66 -13.83 14.38
N ALA A 120 -46.44 -12.95 15.03
CA ALA A 120 -47.07 -11.80 14.37
C ALA A 120 -45.97 -10.79 14.00
N GLY A 121 -45.75 -10.50 12.71
CA GLY A 121 -44.72 -9.62 12.16
C GLY A 121 -44.41 -8.35 12.93
N GLY A 122 -43.27 -7.74 12.77
CA GLY A 122 -42.85 -6.52 13.45
C GLY A 122 -43.70 -5.30 13.07
N GLY A 123 -43.78 -4.33 13.97
CA GLY A 123 -44.47 -3.04 13.71
C GLY A 123 -43.51 -1.87 13.45
N SER A 124 -42.21 -2.14 13.23
CA SER A 124 -41.21 -1.10 12.94
C SER A 124 -41.03 -0.95 11.45
N THR A 125 -41.03 0.28 10.95
CA THR A 125 -40.78 0.62 9.53
C THR A 125 -39.29 0.63 9.19
N ILE A 126 -38.95 0.61 7.89
CA ILE A 126 -37.58 0.76 7.41
C ILE A 126 -37.00 2.08 7.94
N THR A 127 -37.75 3.18 7.88
CA THR A 127 -37.27 4.49 8.36
C THR A 127 -37.02 4.51 9.88
N GLN A 128 -37.82 3.81 10.69
CA GLN A 128 -37.54 3.64 12.12
C GLN A 128 -36.31 2.79 12.39
N GLN A 129 -36.09 1.75 11.59
CA GLN A 129 -34.86 0.93 11.68
C GLN A 129 -33.62 1.75 11.29
N LEU A 130 -33.74 2.61 10.28
CA LEU A 130 -32.69 3.54 9.88
C LEU A 130 -32.40 4.56 11.00
N ALA A 131 -33.45 5.20 11.55
CA ALA A 131 -33.32 6.14 12.68
C ALA A 131 -32.59 5.50 13.87
N LYS A 132 -32.94 4.26 14.20
CA LYS A 132 -32.25 3.47 15.23
C LYS A 132 -30.80 3.24 14.93
N GLN A 133 -30.45 2.86 13.69
CA GLN A 133 -29.06 2.58 13.30
C GLN A 133 -28.19 3.84 13.32
N LEU A 134 -28.76 4.99 12.93
CA LEU A 134 -28.03 6.26 12.84
C LEU A 134 -27.82 6.92 14.21
N TYR A 135 -28.84 6.92 15.05
CA TYR A 135 -28.92 7.84 16.20
C TYR A 135 -29.19 7.17 17.56
N SER A 136 -29.40 5.84 17.62
CA SER A 136 -29.67 5.17 18.90
C SER A 136 -28.48 4.35 19.36
N GLU A 137 -28.03 4.58 20.59
CA GLU A 137 -27.06 3.73 21.27
C GLU A 137 -27.67 2.36 21.65
N LYS A 138 -26.83 1.38 21.93
CA LYS A 138 -27.28 0.07 22.39
C LYS A 138 -27.90 0.22 23.76
N ALA A 139 -29.23 -0.03 23.88
CA ALA A 139 -29.93 -0.06 25.15
C ALA A 139 -29.34 -1.14 26.07
N SER A 140 -29.03 -0.77 27.30
CA SER A 140 -28.53 -1.65 28.36
C SER A 140 -29.66 -2.46 29.03
N SER A 141 -30.92 -1.99 28.92
CA SER A 141 -32.09 -2.60 29.54
C SER A 141 -33.34 -2.55 28.64
N THR A 142 -34.31 -3.41 28.95
CA THR A 142 -35.61 -3.43 28.25
C THR A 142 -36.40 -2.11 28.44
N LEU A 143 -36.27 -1.49 29.60
CA LEU A 143 -36.94 -0.21 29.90
C LEU A 143 -36.35 0.93 29.05
N GLU A 144 -35.02 1.00 28.98
CA GLU A 144 -34.32 1.97 28.15
C GLU A 144 -34.70 1.80 26.67
N ARG A 145 -34.80 0.54 26.21
CA ARG A 145 -35.26 0.23 24.86
C ARG A 145 -36.69 0.72 24.57
N LEU A 146 -37.54 0.67 25.54
CA LEU A 146 -38.92 1.13 25.42
C LEU A 146 -38.99 2.65 25.34
N LEU A 147 -38.14 3.36 26.09
CA LEU A 147 -38.03 4.83 26.08
C LEU A 147 -37.37 5.37 24.80
N GLN A 148 -36.51 4.59 24.15
CA GLN A 148 -35.91 4.96 22.86
C GLN A 148 -36.91 4.95 21.70
N LYS A 149 -37.99 4.16 21.76
CA LYS A 149 -38.96 4.00 20.66
C LYS A 149 -39.64 5.29 20.23
N PRO A 150 -40.19 6.13 21.14
CA PRO A 150 -40.77 7.42 20.76
C PRO A 150 -39.75 8.36 20.07
N ILE A 151 -38.48 8.33 20.49
CA ILE A 151 -37.40 9.13 19.88
C ILE A 151 -37.16 8.66 18.45
N GLU A 152 -37.04 7.34 18.22
CA GLU A 152 -36.92 6.76 16.89
C GLU A 152 -38.09 7.14 15.96
N TRP A 153 -39.32 7.21 16.50
CA TRP A 153 -40.50 7.63 15.72
C TRP A 153 -40.41 9.09 15.28
N VAL A 154 -40.01 10.00 16.17
CA VAL A 154 -39.83 11.41 15.84
C VAL A 154 -38.75 11.60 14.80
N ILE A 155 -37.59 10.92 14.97
CA ILE A 155 -36.48 10.97 13.99
C ILE A 155 -36.94 10.40 12.64
N ALA A 156 -37.69 9.29 12.61
CA ALA A 156 -38.20 8.70 11.39
C ALA A 156 -39.14 9.67 10.64
N ILE A 157 -40.02 10.39 11.33
CA ILE A 157 -40.87 11.41 10.71
C ILE A 157 -40.02 12.57 10.15
N LYS A 158 -39.00 13.01 10.89
CA LYS A 158 -38.07 14.05 10.40
C LYS A 158 -37.33 13.58 9.15
N LEU A 159 -36.79 12.36 9.13
CA LEU A 159 -36.11 11.79 7.94
C LEU A 159 -37.01 11.77 6.70
N GLU A 160 -38.30 11.37 6.85
CA GLU A 160 -39.27 11.34 5.74
C GLU A 160 -39.66 12.76 5.23
N ARG A 161 -39.33 13.81 5.97
CA ARG A 161 -39.49 15.19 5.50
C ARG A 161 -38.30 15.67 4.64
N TYR A 162 -37.11 15.17 4.91
CA TYR A 162 -35.91 15.61 4.24
C TYR A 162 -35.51 14.72 3.07
N TYR A 163 -35.88 13.41 3.10
CA TYR A 163 -35.48 12.42 2.12
C TYR A 163 -36.68 11.81 1.40
N THR A 164 -36.48 11.55 0.11
CA THR A 164 -37.41 10.75 -0.67
C THR A 164 -37.37 9.27 -0.23
N LYS A 165 -38.42 8.52 -0.52
CA LYS A 165 -38.46 7.08 -0.27
C LYS A 165 -37.26 6.32 -0.87
N GLN A 166 -36.81 6.71 -2.05
CA GLN A 166 -35.65 6.10 -2.72
C GLN A 166 -34.35 6.39 -1.97
N GLU A 167 -34.17 7.62 -1.48
CA GLU A 167 -33.01 7.99 -0.69
C GLU A 167 -32.99 7.27 0.66
N ILE A 168 -34.14 7.10 1.33
CA ILE A 168 -34.23 6.35 2.58
C ILE A 168 -33.83 4.88 2.40
N LEU A 169 -34.28 4.23 1.31
CA LEU A 169 -33.87 2.85 0.99
C LEU A 169 -32.37 2.77 0.72
N ALA A 170 -31.85 3.74 -0.02
CA ALA A 170 -30.41 3.83 -0.29
C ALA A 170 -29.61 4.04 0.99
N LEU A 171 -30.04 4.95 1.86
CA LEU A 171 -29.40 5.20 3.16
C LEU A 171 -29.42 3.93 4.03
N TYR A 172 -30.56 3.23 4.12
CA TYR A 172 -30.68 2.00 4.90
C TYR A 172 -29.67 0.95 4.45
N LEU A 173 -29.61 0.68 3.15
CA LEU A 173 -28.71 -0.31 2.58
C LEU A 173 -27.23 0.09 2.64
N ASN A 174 -26.92 1.38 2.52
CA ASN A 174 -25.56 1.90 2.65
C ASN A 174 -25.07 1.93 4.10
N TYR A 175 -25.98 1.96 5.07
CA TYR A 175 -25.62 2.08 6.48
C TYR A 175 -25.56 0.74 7.22
N PHE A 176 -26.27 -0.29 6.74
CA PHE A 176 -26.41 -1.57 7.45
C PHE A 176 -25.06 -2.33 7.53
N ASP A 177 -24.76 -2.87 8.72
CA ASP A 177 -23.58 -3.71 8.98
C ASP A 177 -23.91 -5.19 8.70
N PHE A 178 -23.38 -5.72 7.60
CA PHE A 178 -23.55 -7.11 7.16
C PHE A 178 -22.51 -8.07 7.77
N LEU A 179 -21.73 -7.65 8.77
CA LEU A 179 -20.59 -8.37 9.37
C LEU A 179 -19.39 -8.54 8.41
N HIS A 180 -18.34 -9.23 8.90
CA HIS A 180 -17.09 -9.49 8.16
C HIS A 180 -16.46 -8.20 7.58
N ASN A 181 -16.60 -7.09 8.30
CA ASN A 181 -16.17 -5.76 7.86
C ASN A 181 -16.91 -5.23 6.62
N ALA A 182 -18.07 -5.81 6.31
CA ALA A 182 -18.91 -5.41 5.18
C ALA A 182 -20.00 -4.45 5.64
N VAL A 183 -19.67 -3.16 5.80
CA VAL A 183 -20.63 -2.12 6.14
C VAL A 183 -21.14 -1.44 4.87
N GLY A 184 -22.45 -1.49 4.67
CA GLY A 184 -23.12 -1.04 3.45
C GLY A 184 -23.17 -2.09 2.34
N ILE A 185 -24.17 -1.93 1.48
CA ILE A 185 -24.52 -2.92 0.43
C ILE A 185 -23.44 -3.12 -0.62
N LYS A 186 -22.66 -2.08 -0.95
CA LYS A 186 -21.55 -2.17 -1.90
C LYS A 186 -20.48 -3.12 -1.36
N THR A 187 -20.08 -2.91 -0.13
CA THR A 187 -19.06 -3.75 0.52
C THR A 187 -19.59 -5.17 0.76
N ALA A 188 -20.89 -5.31 1.13
CA ALA A 188 -21.51 -6.62 1.33
C ALA A 188 -21.58 -7.44 0.03
N ALA A 189 -22.03 -6.84 -1.09
CA ALA A 189 -22.08 -7.50 -2.38
C ALA A 189 -20.70 -8.00 -2.82
N ASN A 190 -19.68 -7.18 -2.62
CA ASN A 190 -18.31 -7.55 -2.92
C ASN A 190 -17.79 -8.65 -1.98
N THR A 191 -17.99 -8.51 -0.67
CA THR A 191 -17.50 -9.48 0.34
C THR A 191 -18.13 -10.86 0.17
N TYR A 192 -19.45 -10.96 -0.02
CA TYR A 192 -20.14 -12.24 -0.06
C TYR A 192 -20.22 -12.88 -1.45
N PHE A 193 -20.23 -12.06 -2.52
CA PHE A 193 -20.48 -12.53 -3.90
C PHE A 193 -19.46 -12.04 -4.91
N ASN A 194 -18.52 -11.17 -4.54
CA ASN A 194 -17.53 -10.55 -5.45
C ASN A 194 -18.20 -9.88 -6.67
N LYS A 195 -19.31 -9.15 -6.42
CA LYS A 195 -20.14 -8.48 -7.43
C LYS A 195 -20.43 -7.02 -7.06
N GLU A 196 -20.73 -6.22 -8.10
CA GLU A 196 -21.34 -4.92 -7.89
C GLU A 196 -22.81 -5.09 -7.43
N PRO A 197 -23.34 -4.20 -6.59
CA PRO A 197 -24.73 -4.29 -6.12
C PRO A 197 -25.79 -4.33 -7.21
N LYS A 198 -25.55 -3.70 -8.35
CA LYS A 198 -26.43 -3.74 -9.53
C LYS A 198 -26.51 -5.11 -10.20
N ASP A 199 -25.45 -5.91 -10.05
CA ASP A 199 -25.28 -7.21 -10.74
C ASP A 199 -25.66 -8.41 -9.85
N LEU A 200 -26.21 -8.14 -8.64
CA LEU A 200 -26.70 -9.17 -7.74
C LEU A 200 -27.93 -9.88 -8.34
N THR A 201 -27.90 -11.20 -8.30
CA THR A 201 -29.06 -12.03 -8.67
C THR A 201 -30.16 -11.94 -7.61
N LEU A 202 -31.32 -12.46 -7.92
CA LEU A 202 -32.46 -12.49 -6.99
C LEU A 202 -32.11 -13.23 -5.68
N THR A 203 -31.50 -14.41 -5.79
CA THR A 203 -31.15 -15.24 -4.62
C THR A 203 -30.00 -14.63 -3.79
N GLU A 204 -29.05 -13.95 -4.41
CA GLU A 204 -27.99 -13.21 -3.73
C GLU A 204 -28.56 -11.99 -3.00
N ALA A 205 -29.44 -11.22 -3.66
CA ALA A 205 -30.11 -10.08 -3.05
C ALA A 205 -30.99 -10.51 -1.86
N ALA A 206 -31.77 -11.59 -2.02
CA ALA A 206 -32.60 -12.14 -0.93
C ALA A 206 -31.73 -12.65 0.25
N THR A 207 -30.54 -13.18 -0.02
CA THR A 207 -29.61 -13.60 1.02
C THR A 207 -29.12 -12.40 1.84
N LEU A 208 -28.69 -11.30 1.20
CA LEU A 208 -28.24 -10.08 1.89
C LEU A 208 -29.37 -9.45 2.69
N ILE A 209 -30.58 -9.38 2.13
CA ILE A 209 -31.74 -8.87 2.88
C ILE A 209 -32.10 -9.80 4.05
N GLY A 210 -31.91 -11.10 3.90
CA GLY A 210 -32.07 -12.06 4.99
C GLY A 210 -31.18 -11.76 6.20
N LEU A 211 -29.95 -11.28 5.98
CA LEU A 211 -29.04 -10.86 7.04
C LEU A 211 -29.56 -9.63 7.81
N CYS A 212 -30.35 -8.75 7.19
CA CYS A 212 -30.85 -7.54 7.85
C CYS A 212 -31.68 -7.84 9.11
N LYS A 213 -32.23 -9.03 9.25
CA LYS A 213 -32.95 -9.44 10.47
C LYS A 213 -32.05 -9.63 11.68
N ASN A 214 -30.97 -10.36 11.52
CA ASN A 214 -29.91 -10.59 12.51
C ASN A 214 -28.66 -11.15 11.82
N PRO A 215 -27.69 -10.31 11.51
CA PRO A 215 -26.49 -10.74 10.75
C PRO A 215 -25.71 -11.86 11.43
N SER A 216 -25.63 -11.87 12.77
CA SER A 216 -24.89 -12.88 13.51
C SER A 216 -25.57 -14.27 13.45
N LEU A 217 -26.90 -14.30 13.47
CA LEU A 217 -27.68 -15.55 13.47
C LEU A 217 -27.78 -16.16 12.06
N PHE A 218 -27.92 -15.31 11.04
CA PHE A 218 -28.13 -15.70 9.64
C PHE A 218 -26.87 -15.53 8.77
N ASN A 219 -25.70 -15.60 9.40
CA ASN A 219 -24.41 -15.48 8.72
C ASN A 219 -24.20 -16.61 7.71
N PRO A 220 -24.13 -16.35 6.40
CA PRO A 220 -24.06 -17.40 5.38
C PRO A 220 -22.72 -18.15 5.35
N VAL A 221 -21.65 -17.52 5.85
CA VAL A 221 -20.33 -18.16 5.98
C VAL A 221 -20.29 -19.12 7.17
N ARG A 222 -20.91 -18.72 8.30
CA ARG A 222 -20.85 -19.48 9.54
C ARG A 222 -21.98 -20.48 9.69
N TYR A 223 -23.19 -20.12 9.18
CA TYR A 223 -24.43 -20.91 9.31
C TYR A 223 -25.17 -20.97 7.98
N PRO A 224 -24.63 -21.64 6.95
CA PRO A 224 -25.19 -21.64 5.57
C PRO A 224 -26.65 -22.13 5.52
N GLU A 225 -27.01 -23.16 6.28
CA GLU A 225 -28.39 -23.67 6.29
C GLU A 225 -29.38 -22.66 6.85
N ARG A 226 -29.06 -22.00 7.98
CA ARG A 226 -29.92 -20.95 8.54
C ARG A 226 -30.04 -19.76 7.61
N ALA A 227 -28.96 -19.42 6.93
CA ALA A 227 -28.96 -18.33 5.94
C ALA A 227 -29.84 -18.69 4.73
N ARG A 228 -29.78 -19.94 4.25
CA ARG A 228 -30.65 -20.44 3.17
C ARG A 228 -32.13 -20.39 3.59
N ASP A 229 -32.47 -20.88 4.78
CA ASP A 229 -33.82 -20.86 5.29
C ASP A 229 -34.34 -19.41 5.40
N ARG A 230 -33.51 -18.49 5.89
CA ARG A 230 -33.85 -17.07 6.00
C ARG A 230 -34.01 -16.43 4.62
N ARG A 231 -33.14 -16.74 3.63
CA ARG A 231 -33.31 -16.34 2.23
C ARG A 231 -34.67 -16.79 1.68
N ASN A 232 -35.06 -18.01 1.94
CA ASN A 232 -36.33 -18.57 1.48
C ASN A 232 -37.53 -17.86 2.15
N VAL A 233 -37.41 -17.40 3.41
CA VAL A 233 -38.41 -16.52 4.03
C VAL A 233 -38.52 -15.20 3.26
N VAL A 234 -37.39 -14.59 2.85
CA VAL A 234 -37.40 -13.35 2.04
C VAL A 234 -38.11 -13.59 0.70
N LEU A 235 -37.78 -14.67 -0.01
CA LEU A 235 -38.43 -15.05 -1.28
C LEU A 235 -39.94 -15.27 -1.10
N SER A 236 -40.38 -15.91 0.00
CA SER A 236 -41.80 -16.08 0.30
C SER A 236 -42.52 -14.75 0.60
N GLN A 237 -41.84 -13.77 1.21
CA GLN A 237 -42.42 -12.42 1.37
C GLN A 237 -42.54 -11.69 0.02
N MET A 238 -41.56 -11.87 -0.87
CA MET A 238 -41.59 -11.32 -2.24
C MET A 238 -42.74 -11.92 -3.07
N GLU A 239 -43.03 -13.24 -2.93
CA GLU A 239 -44.15 -13.91 -3.54
C GLU A 239 -45.49 -13.31 -3.01
N LYS A 240 -45.64 -13.20 -1.68
CA LYS A 240 -46.80 -12.60 -1.06
C LYS A 240 -47.05 -11.14 -1.46
N ALA A 241 -46.00 -10.37 -1.68
CA ALA A 241 -46.05 -9.00 -2.15
C ALA A 241 -46.30 -8.89 -3.68
N GLY A 242 -46.42 -10.00 -4.39
CA GLY A 242 -46.63 -10.05 -5.85
C GLY A 242 -45.43 -9.68 -6.69
N TYR A 243 -44.21 -9.72 -6.12
CA TYR A 243 -42.96 -9.51 -6.87
C TYR A 243 -42.41 -10.76 -7.52
N LEU A 244 -42.88 -11.94 -7.13
CA LEU A 244 -42.60 -13.26 -7.71
C LEU A 244 -43.89 -14.03 -7.89
N ASP A 245 -43.96 -14.86 -8.87
CA ASP A 245 -45.00 -15.87 -8.99
C ASP A 245 -44.62 -17.15 -8.22
N HIS A 246 -45.56 -18.10 -8.11
CA HIS A 246 -45.34 -19.36 -7.39
C HIS A 246 -44.29 -20.27 -8.03
N ALA A 247 -44.19 -20.26 -9.35
CA ALA A 247 -43.19 -21.03 -10.07
C ALA A 247 -41.79 -20.49 -9.85
N GLU A 248 -41.63 -19.17 -9.94
CA GLU A 248 -40.37 -18.46 -9.61
C GLU A 248 -39.96 -18.71 -8.16
N TYR A 249 -40.87 -18.57 -7.20
CA TYR A 249 -40.59 -18.88 -5.80
C TYR A 249 -40.11 -20.32 -5.62
N SER A 250 -40.78 -21.28 -6.20
CA SER A 250 -40.42 -22.69 -6.10
C SER A 250 -39.03 -22.98 -6.69
N GLN A 251 -38.73 -22.38 -7.83
CA GLN A 251 -37.43 -22.51 -8.49
C GLN A 251 -36.32 -21.91 -7.61
N TYR A 252 -36.40 -20.64 -7.24
CA TYR A 252 -35.33 -19.95 -6.52
C TYR A 252 -35.16 -20.42 -5.07
N SER A 253 -36.21 -20.89 -4.40
CA SER A 253 -36.11 -21.46 -3.06
C SER A 253 -35.36 -22.81 -3.03
N ALA A 254 -35.39 -23.55 -4.13
CA ALA A 254 -34.68 -24.82 -4.28
C ALA A 254 -33.18 -24.63 -4.58
N GLU A 255 -32.76 -23.47 -5.11
CA GLU A 255 -31.38 -23.20 -5.45
C GLU A 255 -30.44 -23.29 -4.20
N PRO A 256 -29.26 -23.90 -4.36
CA PRO A 256 -28.26 -23.93 -3.29
C PRO A 256 -27.79 -22.51 -2.94
N LEU A 257 -27.33 -22.31 -1.71
CA LEU A 257 -26.66 -21.08 -1.30
C LEU A 257 -25.19 -21.16 -1.76
N THR A 258 -24.83 -20.40 -2.78
CA THR A 258 -23.46 -20.29 -3.27
C THR A 258 -22.87 -18.94 -2.91
N LEU A 259 -21.66 -18.96 -2.34
CA LEU A 259 -20.92 -17.75 -1.99
C LEU A 259 -19.62 -17.69 -2.79
N ASN A 260 -19.21 -16.49 -3.13
CA ASN A 260 -17.86 -16.16 -3.56
C ASN A 260 -17.25 -15.22 -2.52
N PHE A 261 -17.02 -15.78 -1.31
CA PHE A 261 -16.68 -15.02 -0.13
C PHE A 261 -15.24 -14.56 -0.13
N HIS A 262 -15.05 -13.23 -0.05
CA HIS A 262 -13.75 -12.58 0.14
C HIS A 262 -13.90 -11.55 1.25
N ARG A 263 -13.17 -11.75 2.35
CA ARG A 263 -13.15 -10.75 3.42
C ARG A 263 -12.38 -9.53 2.93
N THR A 264 -13.04 -8.39 2.82
CA THR A 264 -12.40 -7.14 2.42
C THR A 264 -11.73 -6.49 3.64
N ASP A 265 -10.40 -6.44 3.64
CA ASP A 265 -9.59 -5.72 4.63
C ASP A 265 -8.83 -4.58 3.91
N HIS A 266 -8.33 -3.58 4.67
CA HIS A 266 -7.41 -2.56 4.12
C HIS A 266 -6.13 -3.17 3.52
N LYS A 267 -5.82 -4.43 3.87
CA LYS A 267 -4.71 -5.22 3.32
C LYS A 267 -5.04 -5.86 1.97
N ASP A 268 -6.32 -5.98 1.61
CA ASP A 268 -6.76 -6.57 0.34
C ASP A 268 -6.70 -5.55 -0.80
N GLY A 269 -6.50 -6.03 -2.03
CA GLY A 269 -6.39 -5.21 -3.22
C GLY A 269 -4.96 -5.10 -3.76
N SER A 270 -4.81 -4.37 -4.85
CA SER A 270 -3.51 -4.15 -5.51
C SER A 270 -2.70 -3.04 -4.85
N ALA A 271 -1.39 -3.05 -5.04
CA ALA A 271 -0.46 -2.04 -4.54
C ALA A 271 -0.54 -1.80 -3.01
N THR A 272 -0.73 -2.85 -2.20
CA THR A 272 -0.98 -2.74 -0.77
C THR A 272 0.14 -2.00 -0.03
N TYR A 273 1.40 -2.26 -0.35
CA TYR A 273 2.54 -1.54 0.23
C TYR A 273 2.46 -0.03 -0.03
N LEU A 274 2.17 0.37 -1.27
CA LEU A 274 2.01 1.79 -1.60
C LEU A 274 0.83 2.41 -0.86
N ARG A 275 -0.32 1.73 -0.81
CA ARG A 275 -1.51 2.25 -0.11
C ARG A 275 -1.22 2.49 1.38
N GLU A 276 -0.58 1.53 2.04
CA GLU A 276 -0.22 1.65 3.45
C GLU A 276 0.88 2.71 3.70
N TYR A 277 1.83 2.83 2.78
CA TYR A 277 2.80 3.92 2.79
C TYR A 277 2.11 5.28 2.65
N LEU A 278 1.23 5.45 1.65
CA LEU A 278 0.49 6.69 1.41
C LEU A 278 -0.43 7.06 2.56
N ARG A 279 -1.08 6.10 3.18
CA ARG A 279 -1.93 6.32 4.35
C ARG A 279 -1.16 7.01 5.48
N LYS A 280 0.01 6.48 5.81
CA LYS A 280 0.91 7.07 6.83
C LYS A 280 1.47 8.42 6.36
N TYR A 281 1.80 8.53 5.09
CA TYR A 281 2.37 9.73 4.48
C TYR A 281 1.42 10.91 4.53
N LEU A 282 0.15 10.71 4.14
CA LEU A 282 -0.91 11.72 4.19
C LEU A 282 -1.26 12.17 5.61
N MET A 283 -1.22 11.25 6.57
CA MET A 283 -1.57 11.49 7.97
C MET A 283 -0.36 11.87 8.85
N ALA A 284 0.83 12.02 8.28
CA ALA A 284 2.02 12.38 9.04
C ALA A 284 1.81 13.69 9.80
N THR A 285 2.28 13.75 11.04
CA THR A 285 2.30 14.96 11.87
C THR A 285 3.61 15.70 11.71
N ARG A 286 3.64 16.96 12.16
CA ARG A 286 4.89 17.74 12.17
C ARG A 286 5.94 17.01 13.00
N PRO A 287 7.11 16.69 12.43
CA PRO A 287 8.15 15.97 13.16
C PRO A 287 8.70 16.79 14.32
N GLU A 288 8.73 16.21 15.51
CA GLU A 288 9.38 16.77 16.69
C GLU A 288 10.47 15.82 17.17
N ARG A 289 11.66 16.35 17.52
CA ARG A 289 12.81 15.50 17.89
C ARG A 289 12.52 14.54 19.05
N LYS A 290 11.64 14.94 19.98
CA LYS A 290 11.24 14.14 21.15
C LYS A 290 10.48 12.85 20.78
N ASP A 291 9.83 12.81 19.59
CA ASP A 291 9.02 11.67 19.13
C ASP A 291 9.89 10.57 18.52
N TYR A 292 11.18 10.83 18.34
CA TYR A 292 12.15 9.91 17.74
C TYR A 292 13.17 9.44 18.77
N ALA A 293 13.43 8.14 18.81
CA ALA A 293 14.50 7.58 19.63
C ALA A 293 15.86 8.20 19.25
N SER A 294 16.79 8.25 20.20
CA SER A 294 18.11 8.86 19.98
C SER A 294 18.87 8.27 18.79
N TRP A 295 18.74 6.97 18.59
CA TRP A 295 19.37 6.22 17.49
C TRP A 295 18.69 6.44 16.13
N ASN A 296 17.50 7.04 16.08
CA ASN A 296 16.71 7.22 14.86
C ASN A 296 16.74 8.66 14.34
N TYR A 297 17.91 9.31 14.45
CA TYR A 297 18.08 10.69 14.01
C TYR A 297 17.92 10.88 12.50
N ALA A 298 18.37 9.91 11.71
CA ALA A 298 18.25 9.95 10.26
C ALA A 298 16.79 10.00 9.78
N GLN A 299 15.87 9.29 10.46
CA GLN A 299 14.45 9.35 10.14
C GLN A 299 13.86 10.73 10.49
N PHE A 300 14.22 11.30 11.65
CA PHE A 300 13.78 12.65 12.01
C PHE A 300 14.20 13.70 10.96
N VAL A 301 15.44 13.63 10.46
CA VAL A 301 15.93 14.52 9.40
C VAL A 301 15.14 14.33 8.12
N THR A 302 14.94 13.08 7.68
CA THR A 302 14.16 12.75 6.48
C THR A 302 12.73 13.29 6.58
N ASP A 303 12.04 13.01 7.68
CA ASP A 303 10.65 13.45 7.90
C ASP A 303 10.55 14.97 7.98
N SER A 304 11.55 15.64 8.57
CA SER A 304 11.62 17.10 8.62
C SER A 304 11.80 17.72 7.24
N ILE A 305 12.64 17.15 6.39
CA ILE A 305 12.80 17.58 4.99
C ILE A 305 11.47 17.38 4.24
N LEU A 306 10.87 16.20 4.33
CA LEU A 306 9.59 15.90 3.68
C LEU A 306 8.47 16.83 4.15
N TRP A 307 8.38 17.10 5.44
CA TRP A 307 7.39 18.03 5.99
C TRP A 307 7.49 19.43 5.36
N ASN A 308 8.70 19.92 5.15
CA ASN A 308 8.93 21.26 4.62
C ASN A 308 8.88 21.34 3.09
N THR A 309 9.21 20.25 2.38
CA THR A 309 9.40 20.27 0.92
C THR A 309 8.34 19.51 0.14
N ASP A 310 7.60 18.57 0.77
CA ASP A 310 6.58 17.78 0.09
C ASP A 310 5.17 18.17 0.54
N PRO A 311 4.35 18.77 -0.34
CA PRO A 311 2.97 19.15 -0.01
C PRO A 311 2.08 17.94 0.30
N LEU A 312 2.42 16.73 -0.18
CA LEU A 312 1.67 15.51 0.10
C LEU A 312 1.96 14.96 1.51
N TYR A 313 3.20 15.13 2.02
CA TYR A 313 3.59 14.66 3.35
C TYR A 313 2.86 15.43 4.44
N GLY A 314 2.04 14.74 5.23
CA GLY A 314 1.19 15.37 6.24
C GLY A 314 0.04 16.19 5.70
N TRP A 315 -0.40 15.93 4.46
CA TRP A 315 -1.44 16.71 3.80
C TRP A 315 -2.70 16.85 4.65
N CYS A 316 -3.14 15.78 5.32
CA CYS A 316 -4.32 15.81 6.19
C CYS A 316 -4.19 16.80 7.36
N ASN A 317 -2.99 16.92 7.92
CA ASN A 317 -2.70 17.81 9.07
C ASN A 317 -2.28 19.23 8.68
N LYS A 318 -1.98 19.46 7.40
CA LYS A 318 -1.66 20.78 6.83
C LYS A 318 -2.87 21.49 6.24
N ASN A 319 -3.93 20.74 5.94
CA ASN A 319 -5.14 21.27 5.29
C ASN A 319 -6.36 21.04 6.19
N PHE A 320 -7.28 22.00 6.14
CA PHE A 320 -8.44 22.02 7.02
C PHE A 320 -9.74 22.09 6.21
N LYS A 321 -10.76 21.45 6.69
CA LYS A 321 -12.13 21.53 6.17
C LYS A 321 -12.75 22.89 6.51
N LYS A 322 -13.92 23.17 5.95
CA LYS A 322 -14.69 24.42 6.18
C LYS A 322 -15.04 24.62 7.67
N ASP A 323 -15.19 23.53 8.42
CA ASP A 323 -15.48 23.52 9.86
C ASP A 323 -14.22 23.75 10.74
N GLY A 324 -13.03 23.93 10.13
CA GLY A 324 -11.75 24.10 10.82
C GLY A 324 -11.12 22.82 11.31
N SER A 325 -11.72 21.65 11.09
CA SER A 325 -11.12 20.34 11.43
C SER A 325 -10.14 19.88 10.35
N PRO A 326 -9.07 19.13 10.71
CA PRO A 326 -8.16 18.55 9.75
C PRO A 326 -8.85 17.44 8.94
N TYR A 327 -8.35 17.17 7.73
CA TYR A 327 -8.82 16.03 6.95
C TYR A 327 -8.40 14.69 7.59
N ASN A 328 -9.24 13.66 7.40
CA ASN A 328 -8.99 12.32 7.90
C ASN A 328 -9.26 11.27 6.82
N VAL A 329 -8.23 10.51 6.44
CA VAL A 329 -8.34 9.47 5.41
C VAL A 329 -9.28 8.32 5.79
N TYR A 330 -9.69 8.19 7.05
CA TYR A 330 -10.56 7.10 7.47
C TYR A 330 -12.05 7.45 7.44
N SER A 331 -12.38 8.75 7.56
CA SER A 331 -13.76 9.19 7.78
C SER A 331 -14.32 10.12 6.71
N ASP A 332 -13.47 10.82 5.96
CA ASP A 332 -13.93 11.93 5.12
C ASP A 332 -14.27 11.52 3.68
N GLY A 333 -14.15 10.22 3.35
CA GLY A 333 -14.58 9.70 2.05
C GLY A 333 -13.79 10.25 0.87
N LEU A 334 -12.51 10.55 1.08
CA LEU A 334 -11.66 11.10 0.05
C LEU A 334 -11.49 10.12 -1.12
N LYS A 335 -11.32 10.67 -2.31
CA LYS A 335 -10.89 9.90 -3.49
C LYS A 335 -9.46 10.30 -3.83
N VAL A 336 -8.51 9.40 -3.55
CA VAL A 336 -7.09 9.64 -3.77
C VAL A 336 -6.67 9.01 -5.08
N PHE A 337 -6.33 9.83 -6.07
CA PHE A 337 -5.90 9.38 -7.39
C PHE A 337 -4.38 9.28 -7.43
N THR A 338 -3.89 8.05 -7.44
CA THR A 338 -2.46 7.77 -7.53
C THR A 338 -1.98 7.88 -8.98
N THR A 339 -0.66 7.92 -9.16
CA THR A 339 -0.02 7.90 -10.47
C THR A 339 0.25 6.48 -10.99
N VAL A 340 -0.03 5.45 -10.17
CA VAL A 340 0.19 4.03 -10.48
C VAL A 340 -0.80 3.56 -11.54
N ASP A 341 -0.30 2.90 -12.60
CA ASP A 341 -1.14 2.19 -13.56
C ASP A 341 -1.39 0.76 -13.07
N SER A 342 -2.66 0.34 -13.01
CA SER A 342 -3.03 -0.95 -12.43
C SER A 342 -2.45 -2.16 -13.20
N ARG A 343 -2.19 -2.02 -14.50
CA ARG A 343 -1.58 -3.07 -15.35
C ARG A 343 -0.10 -3.16 -15.08
N MET A 344 0.59 -2.01 -15.03
CA MET A 344 2.03 -1.96 -14.71
C MET A 344 2.30 -2.44 -13.30
N GLN A 345 1.43 -2.12 -12.35
CA GLN A 345 1.51 -2.64 -10.97
C GLN A 345 1.45 -4.17 -10.97
N ARG A 346 0.47 -4.75 -11.64
CA ARG A 346 0.35 -6.21 -11.77
C ARG A 346 1.58 -6.83 -12.43
N TYR A 347 2.11 -6.23 -13.50
CA TYR A 347 3.30 -6.73 -14.17
C TYR A 347 4.53 -6.70 -13.26
N ALA A 348 4.65 -5.70 -12.41
CA ALA A 348 5.73 -5.61 -11.42
C ALA A 348 5.58 -6.67 -10.32
N GLU A 349 4.38 -6.85 -9.76
CA GLU A 349 4.08 -7.89 -8.77
C GLU A 349 4.36 -9.29 -9.34
N GLU A 350 3.90 -9.56 -10.56
CA GLU A 350 4.16 -10.83 -11.27
C GLU A 350 5.66 -11.04 -11.54
N ALA A 351 6.41 -10.00 -11.94
CA ALA A 351 7.84 -10.10 -12.21
C ALA A 351 8.64 -10.42 -10.93
N VAL A 352 8.33 -9.73 -9.83
CA VAL A 352 8.93 -10.00 -8.51
C VAL A 352 8.59 -11.42 -8.07
N TYR A 353 7.33 -11.81 -8.10
CA TYR A 353 6.91 -13.16 -7.71
C TYR A 353 7.57 -14.24 -8.58
N GLN A 354 7.54 -14.09 -9.90
CA GLN A 354 8.10 -15.07 -10.83
C GLN A 354 9.60 -15.29 -10.58
N HIS A 355 10.35 -14.22 -10.32
CA HIS A 355 11.79 -14.37 -10.14
C HIS A 355 12.19 -14.74 -8.71
N VAL A 356 11.62 -14.07 -7.70
CA VAL A 356 11.99 -14.34 -6.30
C VAL A 356 11.37 -15.65 -5.82
N ALA A 357 10.05 -15.83 -5.94
CA ALA A 357 9.37 -17.00 -5.39
C ALA A 357 9.69 -18.31 -6.14
N ARG A 358 9.72 -18.24 -7.48
CA ARG A 358 9.86 -19.46 -8.31
C ARG A 358 11.29 -19.80 -8.71
N TYR A 359 12.23 -18.85 -8.66
CA TYR A 359 13.61 -19.09 -9.07
C TYR A 359 14.61 -18.92 -7.93
N LEU A 360 14.65 -17.73 -7.29
CA LEU A 360 15.67 -17.46 -6.28
C LEU A 360 15.42 -18.20 -4.97
N GLN A 361 14.18 -18.21 -4.47
CA GLN A 361 13.86 -18.82 -3.19
C GLN A 361 14.12 -20.34 -3.15
N PRO A 362 13.73 -21.14 -4.16
CA PRO A 362 14.09 -22.57 -4.19
C PRO A 362 15.61 -22.81 -4.18
N ALA A 363 16.35 -22.00 -4.97
CA ALA A 363 17.80 -22.08 -4.99
C ALA A 363 18.42 -21.72 -3.64
N PHE A 364 17.93 -20.65 -3.01
CA PHE A 364 18.37 -20.18 -1.69
C PHE A 364 18.04 -21.20 -0.60
N SER A 365 16.82 -21.71 -0.58
CA SER A 365 16.40 -22.73 0.39
C SER A 365 17.25 -23.99 0.29
N LYS A 366 17.58 -24.43 -0.93
CA LYS A 366 18.48 -25.58 -1.17
C LYS A 366 19.90 -25.33 -0.67
N GLU A 367 20.40 -24.09 -0.83
CA GLU A 367 21.74 -23.72 -0.35
C GLU A 367 21.80 -23.66 1.17
N VAL A 368 20.85 -22.95 1.80
CA VAL A 368 20.86 -22.74 3.26
C VAL A 368 20.47 -24.01 4.05
N SER A 369 19.64 -24.90 3.50
CA SER A 369 19.28 -26.17 4.18
C SER A 369 20.46 -27.08 4.47
N ARG A 370 21.60 -26.87 3.79
CA ARG A 370 22.83 -27.64 3.99
C ARG A 370 23.75 -27.07 5.08
N LYS A 371 23.41 -25.87 5.61
CA LYS A 371 24.25 -25.17 6.58
C LYS A 371 23.80 -25.50 8.03
N PRO A 372 24.74 -25.81 8.93
CA PRO A 372 24.41 -25.95 10.36
C PRO A 372 23.88 -24.66 10.98
N SER A 373 24.32 -23.50 10.46
CA SER A 373 23.94 -22.15 10.91
C SER A 373 22.65 -21.62 10.26
N SER A 374 21.95 -22.42 9.44
CA SER A 374 20.78 -22.01 8.65
C SER A 374 19.80 -21.10 9.40
N PRO A 375 19.34 -19.98 8.78
CA PRO A 375 19.62 -19.49 7.43
C PRO A 375 20.87 -18.59 7.32
N TYR A 376 21.64 -18.46 8.40
CA TYR A 376 22.75 -17.52 8.50
C TYR A 376 24.02 -18.01 7.79
N SER A 377 24.89 -17.08 7.48
CA SER A 377 26.24 -17.35 6.96
C SER A 377 27.08 -18.12 7.96
N ASP A 378 27.89 -19.08 7.47
CA ASP A 378 28.83 -19.87 8.28
C ASP A 378 29.97 -19.02 8.90
N LYS A 379 30.07 -17.76 8.51
CA LYS A 379 31.02 -16.80 9.11
C LYS A 379 30.58 -16.30 10.50
N LEU A 380 29.31 -16.50 10.87
CA LEU A 380 28.79 -16.10 12.17
C LEU A 380 29.03 -17.17 13.22
N THR A 381 29.46 -16.73 14.39
CA THR A 381 29.54 -17.59 15.57
C THR A 381 28.13 -17.86 16.14
N PRO A 382 27.93 -18.99 16.85
CA PRO A 382 26.65 -19.26 17.52
C PRO A 382 26.20 -18.15 18.48
N LYS A 383 27.14 -17.44 19.12
CA LYS A 383 26.85 -16.29 19.98
C LYS A 383 26.26 -15.11 19.21
N GLN A 384 26.78 -14.83 18.01
CA GLN A 384 26.26 -13.77 17.14
C GLN A 384 24.86 -14.13 16.62
N ILE A 385 24.64 -15.37 16.17
CA ILE A 385 23.32 -15.85 15.74
C ILE A 385 22.30 -15.73 16.87
N LYS A 386 22.67 -16.14 18.10
CA LYS A 386 21.81 -15.98 19.27
C LYS A 386 21.48 -14.52 19.56
N ALA A 387 22.44 -13.60 19.39
CA ALA A 387 22.22 -12.17 19.58
C ALA A 387 21.22 -11.59 18.54
N ILE A 388 21.34 -12.00 17.26
CA ILE A 388 20.40 -11.60 16.20
C ILE A 388 18.99 -12.12 16.51
N LEU A 389 18.85 -13.39 16.88
CA LEU A 389 17.55 -13.97 17.23
C LEU A 389 16.93 -13.31 18.47
N ASN A 390 17.71 -13.04 19.51
CA ASN A 390 17.21 -12.33 20.69
C ASN A 390 16.71 -10.92 20.35
N ARG A 391 17.40 -10.19 19.47
CA ARG A 391 16.91 -8.90 18.97
C ARG A 391 15.57 -9.05 18.27
N SER A 392 15.41 -10.04 17.39
CA SER A 392 14.14 -10.29 16.71
C SER A 392 13.03 -10.67 17.68
N VAL A 393 13.33 -11.47 18.73
CA VAL A 393 12.39 -11.78 19.81
C VAL A 393 11.91 -10.49 20.50
N THR A 394 12.84 -9.61 20.90
CA THR A 394 12.47 -8.38 21.64
C THR A 394 11.71 -7.36 20.79
N GLN A 395 11.80 -7.45 19.46
CA GLN A 395 11.10 -6.58 18.53
C GLN A 395 9.70 -7.08 18.13
N CYS A 396 9.37 -8.36 18.42
CA CYS A 396 8.07 -8.90 18.02
C CYS A 396 6.94 -8.50 18.98
N GLU A 397 5.72 -8.45 18.43
CA GLU A 397 4.50 -8.07 19.14
C GLU A 397 4.22 -8.98 20.35
N ARG A 398 4.40 -10.29 20.22
CA ARG A 398 4.22 -11.26 21.31
C ARG A 398 5.09 -10.92 22.52
N TYR A 399 6.36 -10.55 22.31
CA TYR A 399 7.26 -10.15 23.41
C TYR A 399 6.74 -8.90 24.11
N ARG A 400 6.28 -7.89 23.34
CA ARG A 400 5.74 -6.65 23.88
C ARG A 400 4.51 -6.90 24.73
N GLN A 401 3.54 -7.66 24.22
CA GLN A 401 2.32 -8.01 24.95
C GLN A 401 2.61 -8.79 26.24
N MET A 402 3.53 -9.74 26.21
CA MET A 402 3.92 -10.48 27.42
C MET A 402 4.60 -9.56 28.44
N LYS A 403 5.46 -8.64 27.99
CA LYS A 403 6.12 -7.68 28.85
C LYS A 403 5.11 -6.70 29.48
N GLU A 404 4.15 -6.22 28.72
CA GLU A 404 3.04 -5.36 29.19
C GLU A 404 2.14 -6.10 30.18
N ALA A 405 1.94 -7.41 29.99
CA ALA A 405 1.22 -8.28 30.92
C ALA A 405 2.01 -8.60 32.21
N GLY A 406 3.26 -8.10 32.34
CA GLY A 406 4.08 -8.30 33.54
C GLY A 406 4.80 -9.64 33.62
N CYS A 407 4.89 -10.42 32.53
CA CYS A 407 5.61 -11.70 32.51
C CYS A 407 7.12 -11.50 32.77
N SER A 408 7.71 -12.41 33.53
CA SER A 408 9.15 -12.46 33.79
C SER A 408 9.95 -12.79 32.52
N ALA A 409 11.24 -12.49 32.51
CA ALA A 409 12.12 -12.83 31.40
C ALA A 409 12.22 -14.35 31.17
N GLU A 410 12.10 -15.15 32.22
CA GLU A 410 12.13 -16.61 32.17
C GLU A 410 10.86 -17.18 31.53
N GLU A 411 9.69 -16.72 31.97
CA GLU A 411 8.38 -17.09 31.38
C GLU A 411 8.31 -16.74 29.89
N ILE A 412 8.80 -15.56 29.50
CA ILE A 412 8.87 -15.15 28.10
C ILE A 412 9.78 -16.11 27.31
N HIS A 413 10.97 -16.39 27.83
CA HIS A 413 11.94 -17.27 27.19
C HIS A 413 11.36 -18.69 26.99
N ASP A 414 10.68 -19.25 27.99
CA ASP A 414 10.08 -20.58 27.92
C ASP A 414 8.89 -20.61 26.94
N THR A 415 8.06 -19.56 26.94
CA THR A 415 6.95 -19.43 25.98
C THR A 415 7.46 -19.41 24.55
N PHE A 416 8.59 -18.73 24.26
CA PHE A 416 9.16 -18.69 22.92
C PHE A 416 9.75 -20.01 22.46
N ARG A 417 10.01 -20.97 23.34
CA ARG A 417 10.52 -22.32 23.01
C ARG A 417 9.43 -23.38 22.95
N LYS A 418 8.28 -23.11 23.55
CA LYS A 418 7.17 -24.07 23.57
C LYS A 418 6.52 -24.13 22.18
N LYS A 419 6.36 -25.34 21.63
CA LYS A 419 5.64 -25.54 20.37
C LYS A 419 4.15 -25.30 20.56
N ILE A 420 3.58 -24.52 19.68
CA ILE A 420 2.16 -24.19 19.64
C ILE A 420 1.63 -24.32 18.20
N PRO A 421 0.34 -24.62 18.00
CA PRO A 421 -0.27 -24.51 16.68
C PRO A 421 -0.16 -23.10 16.15
N MET A 422 0.28 -22.94 14.90
CA MET A 422 0.35 -21.67 14.20
C MET A 422 0.24 -21.86 12.69
N THR A 423 -0.34 -20.87 12.05
CA THR A 423 -0.40 -20.78 10.59
C THR A 423 0.82 -20.00 10.09
N VAL A 424 1.56 -20.56 9.14
CA VAL A 424 2.76 -19.94 8.58
C VAL A 424 2.66 -19.83 7.07
N PHE A 425 3.28 -18.78 6.54
CA PHE A 425 3.33 -18.47 5.10
C PHE A 425 4.13 -19.51 4.32
N THR A 426 3.61 -19.91 3.16
CA THR A 426 4.39 -20.49 2.07
C THR A 426 4.00 -19.87 0.74
N TYR A 427 4.83 -20.00 -0.30
CA TYR A 427 4.47 -19.52 -1.64
C TYR A 427 3.34 -20.33 -2.32
N HIS A 428 2.85 -21.37 -1.67
CA HIS A 428 1.72 -22.20 -2.13
C HIS A 428 0.46 -22.00 -1.28
N GLY A 429 0.45 -20.99 -0.42
CA GLY A 429 -0.59 -20.70 0.56
C GLY A 429 -0.13 -20.98 1.98
N ASP A 430 -0.92 -20.51 2.93
CA ASP A 430 -0.65 -20.68 4.35
C ASP A 430 -0.86 -22.14 4.79
N ILE A 431 -0.02 -22.62 5.68
CA ILE A 431 -0.10 -23.95 6.24
C ILE A 431 -0.17 -23.92 7.77
N ASP A 432 -1.00 -24.79 8.33
CA ASP A 432 -1.05 -25.00 9.77
C ASP A 432 0.06 -25.97 10.20
N THR A 433 0.80 -25.60 11.22
CA THR A 433 1.94 -26.36 11.73
C THR A 433 2.09 -26.23 13.24
N LEU A 434 2.85 -27.15 13.85
CA LEU A 434 3.23 -27.11 15.25
C LEU A 434 4.67 -26.63 15.37
N MET A 435 4.87 -25.37 15.73
CA MET A 435 6.17 -24.70 15.75
C MET A 435 6.32 -23.83 16.99
N SER A 436 7.55 -23.64 17.49
CA SER A 436 7.77 -22.65 18.55
C SER A 436 7.84 -21.22 17.96
N PRO A 437 7.47 -20.18 18.73
CA PRO A 437 7.63 -18.80 18.28
C PRO A 437 9.06 -18.46 17.85
N LEU A 438 10.08 -19.01 18.49
CA LEU A 438 11.47 -18.83 18.12
C LEU A 438 11.80 -19.48 16.77
N ASP A 439 11.27 -20.69 16.52
CA ASP A 439 11.48 -21.38 15.25
C ASP A 439 10.70 -20.68 14.12
N SER A 440 9.53 -20.10 14.40
CA SER A 440 8.81 -19.30 13.41
C SER A 440 9.61 -18.05 13.00
N ILE A 441 10.27 -17.37 13.95
CA ILE A 441 11.17 -16.25 13.63
C ILE A 441 12.29 -16.70 12.68
N ARG A 442 12.93 -17.85 12.96
CA ARG A 442 13.96 -18.41 12.06
C ARG A 442 13.38 -18.76 10.69
N TYR A 443 12.21 -19.36 10.66
CA TYR A 443 11.50 -19.73 9.43
C TYR A 443 11.26 -18.50 8.54
N TYR A 444 10.68 -17.43 9.10
CA TYR A 444 10.43 -16.19 8.34
C TYR A 444 11.71 -15.51 7.85
N LYS A 445 12.84 -15.69 8.54
CA LYS A 445 14.14 -15.18 8.09
C LYS A 445 14.73 -15.96 6.90
N THR A 446 14.22 -17.14 6.57
CA THR A 446 14.64 -17.87 5.37
C THR A 446 14.11 -17.30 4.06
N PHE A 447 13.11 -16.41 4.11
CA PHE A 447 12.52 -15.83 2.92
C PHE A 447 13.30 -14.60 2.45
N LEU A 448 13.63 -14.59 1.16
CA LEU A 448 14.22 -13.41 0.52
C LEU A 448 13.20 -12.26 0.48
N ARG A 449 13.71 -11.04 0.61
CA ARG A 449 12.95 -9.80 0.51
C ARG A 449 13.26 -9.14 -0.84
N SER A 450 12.33 -8.34 -1.34
CA SER A 450 12.52 -7.58 -2.57
C SER A 450 11.76 -6.25 -2.50
N GLY A 451 12.31 -5.22 -3.13
CA GLY A 451 11.65 -3.96 -3.41
C GLY A 451 11.79 -3.61 -4.88
N PHE A 452 10.72 -3.14 -5.52
CA PHE A 452 10.72 -2.70 -6.91
C PHE A 452 9.88 -1.43 -7.07
N MET A 453 10.42 -0.44 -7.77
CA MET A 453 9.67 0.77 -8.15
C MET A 453 9.99 1.16 -9.59
N SER A 454 8.98 1.62 -10.31
CA SER A 454 9.11 2.19 -11.66
C SER A 454 8.44 3.55 -11.72
N MET A 455 9.08 4.54 -12.32
CA MET A 455 8.56 5.89 -12.47
C MET A 455 8.93 6.52 -13.80
N ASP A 456 8.15 7.49 -14.21
CA ASP A 456 8.42 8.35 -15.36
C ASP A 456 9.52 9.36 -15.00
N PRO A 457 10.62 9.46 -15.76
CA PRO A 457 11.73 10.34 -15.44
C PRO A 457 11.41 11.82 -15.54
N LYS A 458 10.43 12.20 -16.37
CA LYS A 458 10.08 13.60 -16.63
C LYS A 458 9.07 14.15 -15.62
N THR A 459 8.08 13.34 -15.28
CA THR A 459 6.98 13.76 -14.40
C THR A 459 7.12 13.29 -12.96
N GLY A 460 7.99 12.33 -12.71
CA GLY A 460 8.09 11.68 -11.39
C GLY A 460 6.94 10.72 -11.08
N ALA A 461 5.98 10.55 -11.98
CA ALA A 461 4.82 9.69 -11.77
C ALA A 461 5.24 8.25 -11.53
N VAL A 462 4.97 7.74 -10.33
CA VAL A 462 5.25 6.34 -9.96
C VAL A 462 4.23 5.44 -10.64
N LYS A 463 4.70 4.56 -11.53
CA LYS A 463 3.87 3.69 -12.36
C LYS A 463 3.63 2.32 -11.75
N ALA A 464 4.58 1.83 -10.95
CA ALA A 464 4.47 0.57 -10.21
C ALA A 464 5.30 0.63 -8.92
N TYR A 465 4.82 -0.06 -7.87
CA TYR A 465 5.43 -0.05 -6.55
C TYR A 465 5.20 -1.38 -5.83
N VAL A 466 6.25 -2.15 -5.62
CA VAL A 466 6.20 -3.46 -4.95
C VAL A 466 7.15 -3.45 -3.76
N GLY A 467 6.63 -3.22 -2.56
CA GLY A 467 7.42 -3.12 -1.32
C GLY A 467 7.82 -4.48 -0.73
N GLY A 468 7.27 -5.57 -1.26
CA GLY A 468 7.55 -6.94 -0.84
C GLY A 468 6.65 -7.94 -1.58
N LEU A 469 6.77 -9.23 -1.24
CA LEU A 469 6.05 -10.31 -1.92
C LEU A 469 4.65 -10.57 -1.36
N ASP A 470 4.45 -10.32 -0.08
CA ASP A 470 3.18 -10.54 0.62
C ASP A 470 3.06 -9.59 1.80
N TYR A 471 2.08 -8.68 1.76
CA TYR A 471 1.91 -7.68 2.82
C TYR A 471 1.37 -8.28 4.12
N THR A 472 0.64 -9.38 4.06
CA THR A 472 0.04 -10.00 5.25
C THR A 472 1.11 -10.54 6.20
N HIS A 473 2.17 -11.13 5.64
CA HIS A 473 3.24 -11.77 6.40
C HIS A 473 4.51 -10.93 6.49
N PHE A 474 4.75 -10.03 5.52
CA PHE A 474 5.98 -9.23 5.40
C PHE A 474 5.64 -7.75 5.23
N MET A 475 5.14 -7.11 6.28
CA MET A 475 4.61 -5.75 6.23
C MET A 475 5.67 -4.66 6.01
N TYR A 476 6.97 -4.97 6.21
CA TYR A 476 8.02 -3.97 6.07
C TYR A 476 8.28 -3.64 4.60
N ASP A 477 8.09 -2.38 4.26
CA ASP A 477 8.23 -1.86 2.90
C ASP A 477 9.70 -1.66 2.51
N MET A 478 10.16 -2.43 1.53
CA MET A 478 11.55 -2.39 1.04
C MET A 478 11.79 -1.31 -0.02
N VAL A 479 10.77 -0.58 -0.48
CA VAL A 479 10.94 0.49 -1.47
C VAL A 479 11.23 1.83 -0.81
N SER A 480 10.44 2.25 0.17
CA SER A 480 10.57 3.58 0.77
C SER A 480 11.14 3.54 2.20
N LEU A 481 10.85 2.48 2.98
CA LEU A 481 11.33 2.36 4.36
C LEU A 481 12.62 1.55 4.48
N GLY A 482 12.80 0.53 3.63
CA GLY A 482 13.96 -0.33 3.64
C GLY A 482 15.19 0.39 3.08
N ARG A 483 16.16 0.71 3.94
CA ARG A 483 17.47 1.23 3.52
C ARG A 483 18.49 0.12 3.50
N ARG A 484 19.16 -0.04 2.36
CA ARG A 484 20.13 -1.12 2.13
C ARG A 484 21.38 -0.58 1.49
N GLN A 485 22.50 -1.25 1.72
CA GLN A 485 23.78 -0.87 1.16
C GLN A 485 23.76 -0.95 -0.37
N VAL A 486 24.08 0.18 -1.03
CA VAL A 486 23.89 0.33 -2.49
C VAL A 486 24.98 -0.33 -3.33
N GLY A 487 26.16 -0.53 -2.78
CA GLY A 487 27.28 -1.10 -3.50
C GLY A 487 27.60 -0.33 -4.80
N SER A 488 27.87 -1.06 -5.86
CA SER A 488 28.27 -0.46 -7.14
C SER A 488 27.22 0.39 -7.85
N THR A 489 25.97 0.46 -7.36
CA THR A 489 24.99 1.39 -7.95
C THR A 489 25.26 2.85 -7.60
N ILE A 490 26.18 3.12 -6.67
CA ILE A 490 26.67 4.48 -6.37
C ILE A 490 27.61 5.04 -7.45
N LYS A 491 28.27 4.17 -8.23
CA LYS A 491 29.33 4.57 -9.16
C LYS A 491 28.91 5.60 -10.20
N PRO A 492 27.71 5.54 -10.81
CA PRO A 492 27.29 6.59 -11.73
C PRO A 492 27.34 7.99 -11.13
N PHE A 493 27.04 8.17 -9.85
CA PHE A 493 27.13 9.49 -9.18
C PHE A 493 28.60 9.93 -9.00
N LEU A 494 29.52 9.00 -8.71
CA LEU A 494 30.95 9.29 -8.67
C LEU A 494 31.45 9.74 -10.05
N TYR A 495 31.06 9.01 -11.10
CA TYR A 495 31.45 9.34 -12.46
C TYR A 495 30.82 10.66 -12.93
N SER A 496 29.58 10.97 -12.51
CA SER A 496 29.00 12.28 -12.82
C SER A 496 29.76 13.43 -12.13
N LEU A 497 30.25 13.23 -10.90
CA LEU A 497 31.15 14.20 -10.25
C LEU A 497 32.44 14.37 -11.03
N ALA A 498 33.00 13.28 -11.57
CA ALA A 498 34.18 13.37 -12.41
C ALA A 498 33.92 14.17 -13.69
N MET A 499 32.81 13.93 -14.39
CA MET A 499 32.43 14.71 -15.57
C MET A 499 32.26 16.19 -15.25
N GLU A 500 31.65 16.54 -14.11
CA GLU A 500 31.54 17.94 -13.64
C GLU A 500 32.93 18.55 -13.31
N ASN A 501 33.92 17.73 -12.98
CA ASN A 501 35.31 18.17 -12.74
C ASN A 501 36.20 18.08 -14.00
N GLY A 502 35.63 18.01 -15.21
CA GLY A 502 36.30 18.10 -16.48
C GLY A 502 36.82 16.79 -17.06
N PHE A 503 36.55 15.65 -16.45
CA PHE A 503 36.84 14.37 -17.04
C PHE A 503 35.89 14.03 -18.20
N SER A 504 36.34 13.12 -19.05
CA SER A 504 35.54 12.57 -20.16
C SER A 504 35.44 11.04 -20.09
N PRO A 505 34.43 10.42 -20.72
CA PRO A 505 34.31 8.97 -20.83
C PRO A 505 35.53 8.25 -21.43
N CYS A 506 36.35 8.96 -22.22
CA CYS A 506 37.50 8.45 -22.94
C CYS A 506 38.81 8.59 -22.18
N ASP A 507 38.83 9.35 -21.08
CA ASP A 507 40.03 9.50 -20.26
C ASP A 507 40.49 8.16 -19.72
N LEU A 508 41.80 7.96 -19.74
CA LEU A 508 42.43 6.72 -19.37
C LEU A 508 42.72 6.66 -17.86
N ALA A 509 42.39 5.53 -17.26
CA ALA A 509 42.68 5.25 -15.84
C ALA A 509 43.48 3.92 -15.72
N PRO A 510 44.41 3.79 -14.75
CA PRO A 510 45.17 2.59 -14.55
C PRO A 510 44.32 1.47 -13.93
N ASN A 511 44.18 0.35 -14.62
CA ASN A 511 43.46 -0.82 -14.15
C ASN A 511 44.36 -1.73 -13.31
N ARG A 512 44.83 -1.24 -12.18
CA ARG A 512 45.70 -1.98 -11.25
C ARG A 512 45.27 -1.79 -9.80
N GLN A 513 45.59 -2.76 -8.96
CA GLN A 513 45.36 -2.70 -7.54
C GLN A 513 46.27 -1.66 -6.88
N GLN A 514 45.66 -0.77 -6.09
CA GLN A 514 46.37 0.25 -5.31
C GLN A 514 45.87 0.24 -3.87
N THR A 515 46.77 0.57 -2.94
CA THR A 515 46.42 0.72 -1.51
C THR A 515 46.31 2.19 -1.17
N TYR A 516 45.23 2.56 -0.53
CA TYR A 516 44.94 3.92 -0.10
C TYR A 516 44.87 3.96 1.42
N ILE A 517 44.98 5.16 2.02
CA ILE A 517 44.79 5.34 3.45
C ILE A 517 43.35 5.86 3.67
N VAL A 518 42.52 5.11 4.39
CA VAL A 518 41.15 5.48 4.74
C VAL A 518 41.03 5.46 6.27
N ALA A 519 40.67 6.60 6.86
CA ALA A 519 40.58 6.77 8.33
C ALA A 519 41.85 6.28 9.07
N GLY A 520 43.01 6.58 8.51
CA GLY A 520 44.32 6.22 9.08
C GLY A 520 44.71 4.74 8.93
N ARG A 521 43.96 3.96 8.15
CA ARG A 521 44.25 2.53 7.92
C ARG A 521 44.45 2.21 6.42
N PRO A 522 45.35 1.28 6.09
CA PRO A 522 45.49 0.82 4.72
C PRO A 522 44.20 0.17 4.21
N TRP A 523 43.73 0.61 3.05
CA TRP A 523 42.57 0.05 2.39
C TRP A 523 42.91 -0.28 0.91
N THR A 524 42.71 -1.53 0.55
CA THR A 524 43.00 -2.04 -0.79
C THR A 524 41.72 -2.62 -1.38
N PRO A 525 41.09 -1.93 -2.36
CA PRO A 525 39.87 -2.43 -2.97
C PRO A 525 40.14 -3.73 -3.74
N ARG A 526 39.23 -4.70 -3.61
CA ARG A 526 39.23 -5.93 -4.38
C ARG A 526 38.36 -5.78 -5.62
N ASN A 527 38.76 -6.40 -6.74
CA ASN A 527 37.97 -6.44 -7.96
C ASN A 527 37.56 -7.89 -8.28
N ALA A 528 36.31 -8.07 -8.75
CA ALA A 528 35.81 -9.41 -9.11
C ALA A 528 36.39 -9.92 -10.45
N ASN A 529 36.70 -9.00 -11.35
CA ASN A 529 37.23 -9.31 -12.69
C ASN A 529 38.64 -8.72 -12.83
N HIS A 530 39.59 -9.51 -13.36
CA HIS A 530 40.97 -9.12 -13.59
C HIS A 530 41.28 -8.94 -15.07
N SER A 531 40.27 -8.85 -15.95
CA SER A 531 40.49 -8.57 -17.36
C SER A 531 41.20 -7.21 -17.55
N ARG A 532 42.13 -7.13 -18.49
CA ARG A 532 42.95 -5.95 -18.76
C ARG A 532 43.73 -5.43 -17.55
N TYR A 533 44.10 -6.31 -16.60
CA TYR A 533 44.95 -5.93 -15.47
C TYR A 533 46.26 -5.33 -15.92
N GLY A 534 46.69 -4.23 -15.32
CA GLY A 534 47.90 -3.49 -15.65
C GLY A 534 47.78 -2.53 -16.83
N GLN A 535 46.68 -2.55 -17.57
CA GLN A 535 46.46 -1.64 -18.72
C GLN A 535 45.83 -0.31 -18.31
N MET A 536 46.13 0.71 -19.11
CA MET A 536 45.34 1.95 -19.10
C MET A 536 44.03 1.68 -19.85
N VAL A 537 42.90 2.03 -19.27
CA VAL A 537 41.56 1.77 -19.83
C VAL A 537 40.67 2.99 -19.73
N PRO A 538 39.76 3.20 -20.69
CA PRO A 538 38.81 4.34 -20.63
C PRO A 538 37.90 4.27 -19.41
N LEU A 539 37.50 5.41 -18.87
CA LEU A 539 36.52 5.52 -17.78
C LEU A 539 35.20 4.84 -18.14
N SER A 540 34.77 4.95 -19.39
CA SER A 540 33.57 4.26 -19.90
C SER A 540 33.67 2.72 -19.75
N TRP A 541 34.81 2.13 -20.02
CA TRP A 541 35.03 0.71 -19.75
C TRP A 541 35.02 0.40 -18.25
N GLY A 542 35.63 1.28 -17.45
CA GLY A 542 35.65 1.14 -15.99
C GLY A 542 34.23 1.07 -15.38
N LEU A 543 33.32 1.92 -15.85
CA LEU A 543 31.91 1.92 -15.43
C LEU A 543 31.16 0.69 -15.96
N ALA A 544 31.35 0.35 -17.25
CA ALA A 544 30.68 -0.78 -17.89
C ALA A 544 31.03 -2.12 -17.21
N GLN A 545 32.29 -2.33 -16.84
CA GLN A 545 32.75 -3.50 -16.10
C GLN A 545 32.59 -3.39 -14.59
N SER A 546 32.05 -2.26 -14.09
CA SER A 546 31.89 -1.99 -12.66
C SER A 546 33.20 -2.15 -11.86
N ASN A 547 34.33 -1.72 -12.45
CA ASN A 547 35.68 -1.93 -11.91
C ASN A 547 35.89 -1.11 -10.62
N ASN A 548 36.33 -1.75 -9.53
CA ASN A 548 36.53 -1.11 -8.23
C ASN A 548 37.86 -0.33 -8.17
N TRP A 549 38.89 -0.77 -8.86
CA TRP A 549 40.19 -0.08 -8.87
C TRP A 549 40.08 1.28 -9.56
N ILE A 550 39.40 1.33 -10.72
CA ILE A 550 39.14 2.56 -11.44
C ILE A 550 38.28 3.52 -10.63
N SER A 551 37.22 3.00 -9.96
CA SER A 551 36.40 3.85 -9.10
C SER A 551 37.18 4.42 -7.91
N ALA A 552 38.07 3.64 -7.29
CA ALA A 552 38.94 4.12 -6.21
C ALA A 552 40.00 5.13 -6.72
N TYR A 553 40.58 4.86 -7.90
CA TYR A 553 41.47 5.81 -8.56
C TYR A 553 40.76 7.13 -8.85
N LEU A 554 39.57 7.08 -9.44
CA LEU A 554 38.79 8.27 -9.75
C LEU A 554 38.44 9.06 -8.48
N MET A 555 37.98 8.38 -7.43
CA MET A 555 37.71 9.03 -6.13
C MET A 555 38.95 9.65 -5.50
N SER A 556 40.13 9.10 -5.72
CA SER A 556 41.39 9.67 -5.23
C SER A 556 41.79 10.98 -5.91
N LYS A 557 41.17 11.29 -7.07
CA LYS A 557 41.34 12.55 -7.81
C LYS A 557 40.27 13.56 -7.52
N LEU A 558 39.21 13.20 -6.75
CA LEU A 558 38.06 14.01 -6.43
C LEU A 558 37.97 14.25 -4.93
N ASN A 559 37.14 15.24 -4.54
CA ASN A 559 36.91 15.54 -3.14
C ASN A 559 35.74 14.72 -2.58
N PRO A 560 35.95 13.83 -1.58
CA PRO A 560 34.90 13.04 -0.96
C PRO A 560 33.74 13.85 -0.36
N SER A 561 34.01 15.07 0.13
CA SER A 561 32.95 15.94 0.67
C SER A 561 32.05 16.51 -0.42
N GLN A 562 32.61 16.86 -1.59
CA GLN A 562 31.82 17.24 -2.77
C GLN A 562 30.97 16.08 -3.26
N PHE A 563 31.49 14.85 -3.17
CA PHE A 563 30.72 13.66 -3.53
C PHE A 563 29.52 13.45 -2.60
N VAL A 564 29.67 13.64 -1.30
CA VAL A 564 28.54 13.59 -0.35
C VAL A 564 27.51 14.68 -0.68
N GLN A 565 27.95 15.92 -0.95
CA GLN A 565 27.05 17.01 -1.33
C GLN A 565 26.29 16.67 -2.61
N LEU A 566 26.96 16.18 -3.63
CA LEU A 566 26.33 15.77 -4.88
C LEU A 566 25.28 14.65 -4.65
N LEU A 567 25.54 13.68 -3.77
CA LEU A 567 24.56 12.66 -3.41
C LEU A 567 23.31 13.28 -2.77
N HIS A 568 23.47 14.32 -1.94
CA HIS A 568 22.32 15.04 -1.37
C HIS A 568 21.55 15.81 -2.46
N ASP A 569 22.23 16.41 -3.42
CA ASP A 569 21.59 17.10 -4.57
C ASP A 569 20.80 16.10 -5.41
N TYR A 570 21.26 14.85 -5.58
CA TYR A 570 20.52 13.75 -6.16
C TYR A 570 19.33 13.26 -5.30
N GLY A 571 19.12 13.84 -4.11
CA GLY A 571 18.03 13.48 -3.19
C GLY A 571 18.29 12.29 -2.30
N ILE A 572 19.54 11.85 -2.16
CA ILE A 572 19.97 10.81 -1.22
C ILE A 572 20.33 11.48 0.10
N ASN A 573 19.31 11.66 0.97
CA ASN A 573 19.40 12.52 2.15
C ASN A 573 19.74 11.78 3.46
N ASN A 574 20.42 10.63 3.39
CA ASN A 574 20.84 9.93 4.59
C ASN A 574 22.01 10.69 5.29
N PRO A 575 21.81 11.22 6.50
CA PRO A 575 22.85 11.97 7.22
C PRO A 575 24.03 11.10 7.68
N ASP A 576 23.90 9.77 7.64
CA ASP A 576 24.97 8.84 8.03
C ASP A 576 25.95 8.57 6.87
N ILE A 577 25.85 9.30 5.76
CA ILE A 577 26.81 9.20 4.65
C ILE A 577 28.03 10.05 4.99
N HIS A 578 29.15 9.39 5.26
CA HIS A 578 30.40 10.05 5.62
C HIS A 578 31.35 10.17 4.45
N ALA A 579 31.98 11.32 4.31
CA ALA A 579 32.97 11.60 3.29
C ALA A 579 34.23 10.72 3.52
N SER A 580 34.46 9.81 2.59
CA SER A 580 35.64 8.93 2.60
C SER A 580 35.95 8.42 1.20
N LEU A 581 37.19 8.06 0.94
CA LEU A 581 37.58 7.47 -0.34
C LEU A 581 36.83 6.15 -0.60
N SER A 582 36.57 5.35 0.43
CA SER A 582 35.82 4.09 0.30
C SER A 582 34.35 4.28 -0.08
N LEU A 583 33.80 5.51 0.01
CA LEU A 583 32.43 5.81 -0.40
C LEU A 583 32.19 5.50 -1.89
N CYS A 584 33.23 5.52 -2.73
CA CYS A 584 33.16 5.13 -4.15
C CYS A 584 32.63 3.72 -4.41
N LEU A 585 32.63 2.83 -3.41
CA LEU A 585 32.11 1.45 -3.50
C LEU A 585 30.74 1.26 -2.82
N GLY A 586 30.08 2.33 -2.39
CA GLY A 586 28.74 2.35 -1.87
C GLY A 586 28.52 1.63 -0.53
N PRO A 587 29.29 1.90 0.51
CA PRO A 587 29.03 1.38 1.85
C PRO A 587 27.82 2.04 2.53
N CYS A 588 27.24 3.07 1.94
CA CYS A 588 26.07 3.78 2.47
C CYS A 588 24.75 3.06 2.20
N GLU A 589 23.76 3.30 3.06
CA GLU A 589 22.43 2.70 2.98
C GLU A 589 21.43 3.70 2.41
N VAL A 590 20.70 3.26 1.38
CA VAL A 590 19.73 4.08 0.62
C VAL A 590 18.50 3.23 0.30
N SER A 591 17.33 3.84 0.14
CA SER A 591 16.10 3.16 -0.27
C SER A 591 16.01 2.99 -1.79
N VAL A 592 15.18 2.05 -2.25
CA VAL A 592 14.91 1.87 -3.68
C VAL A 592 14.30 3.15 -4.28
N SER A 593 13.39 3.79 -3.55
CA SER A 593 12.74 5.03 -3.99
C SER A 593 13.73 6.17 -4.20
N GLU A 594 14.67 6.38 -3.27
CA GLU A 594 15.73 7.39 -3.41
C GLU A 594 16.62 7.10 -4.62
N MET A 595 17.03 5.83 -4.82
CA MET A 595 17.89 5.45 -5.94
C MET A 595 17.19 5.62 -7.29
N VAL A 596 15.91 5.21 -7.42
CA VAL A 596 15.14 5.38 -8.66
C VAL A 596 14.97 6.87 -8.99
N SER A 597 14.65 7.69 -7.98
CA SER A 597 14.56 9.15 -8.13
C SER A 597 15.89 9.76 -8.59
N ALA A 598 17.01 9.38 -7.96
CA ALA A 598 18.33 9.90 -8.31
C ALA A 598 18.72 9.57 -9.75
N TYR A 599 18.41 8.36 -10.23
CA TYR A 599 18.73 7.92 -11.60
C TYR A 599 17.88 8.62 -12.68
N THR A 600 16.79 9.31 -12.33
CA THR A 600 16.03 10.11 -13.32
C THR A 600 16.89 11.18 -13.96
N ALA A 601 17.88 11.73 -13.25
CA ALA A 601 18.77 12.75 -13.80
C ALA A 601 19.55 12.26 -15.02
N PHE A 602 19.92 10.99 -15.08
CA PHE A 602 20.61 10.41 -16.24
C PHE A 602 19.71 10.19 -17.46
N ALA A 603 18.40 10.01 -17.21
CA ALA A 603 17.39 9.85 -18.26
C ALA A 603 16.71 11.17 -18.66
N ASN A 604 16.93 12.26 -17.93
CA ASN A 604 16.24 13.54 -18.05
C ASN A 604 17.22 14.73 -18.04
N HIS A 605 18.27 14.66 -18.86
CA HIS A 605 19.21 15.76 -19.13
C HIS A 605 19.82 16.42 -17.89
N GLY A 606 20.11 15.65 -16.83
CA GLY A 606 20.70 16.15 -15.59
C GLY A 606 19.67 16.64 -14.57
N ILE A 607 18.39 16.60 -14.90
CA ILE A 607 17.31 17.01 -14.02
C ILE A 607 16.79 15.79 -13.23
N ARG A 608 16.98 15.81 -11.93
CA ARG A 608 16.42 14.83 -11.03
C ARG A 608 14.94 15.14 -10.77
N THR A 609 14.09 14.12 -10.79
CA THR A 609 12.66 14.22 -10.51
C THR A 609 12.31 13.44 -9.25
N ALA A 610 11.63 14.09 -8.30
CA ALA A 610 11.17 13.42 -7.08
C ALA A 610 9.96 12.51 -7.38
N PRO A 611 9.77 11.39 -6.64
CA PRO A 611 8.63 10.52 -6.82
C PRO A 611 7.31 11.27 -6.55
N MET A 612 6.38 11.18 -7.48
CA MET A 612 5.02 11.67 -7.37
C MET A 612 4.07 10.47 -7.28
N PHE A 613 3.49 10.25 -6.11
CA PHE A 613 2.62 9.10 -5.84
C PHE A 613 1.15 9.41 -6.09
N VAL A 614 0.73 10.66 -5.90
CA VAL A 614 -0.66 11.12 -5.99
C VAL A 614 -0.71 12.29 -6.95
N SER A 615 -1.66 12.26 -7.88
CA SER A 615 -1.90 13.34 -8.83
C SER A 615 -2.92 14.37 -8.31
N ARG A 616 -3.99 13.88 -7.66
CA ARG A 616 -5.03 14.72 -7.07
C ARG A 616 -5.78 14.01 -5.95
N ILE A 617 -6.45 14.79 -5.13
CA ILE A 617 -7.38 14.34 -4.10
C ILE A 617 -8.73 15.03 -4.36
N GLU A 618 -9.81 14.27 -4.34
CA GLU A 618 -11.18 14.75 -4.45
C GLU A 618 -11.94 14.44 -3.13
N ASP A 619 -12.97 15.23 -2.84
CA ASP A 619 -13.92 14.95 -1.77
C ASP A 619 -14.91 13.82 -2.15
N ASN A 620 -15.83 13.50 -1.26
CA ASN A 620 -16.87 12.48 -1.49
C ASN A 620 -17.84 12.88 -2.62
N GLU A 621 -18.02 14.18 -2.88
CA GLU A 621 -18.89 14.71 -3.93
C GLU A 621 -18.19 14.67 -5.31
N GLY A 622 -16.88 14.55 -5.34
CA GLY A 622 -16.05 14.53 -6.55
C GLY A 622 -15.44 15.87 -6.90
N ASN A 623 -15.47 16.85 -5.97
CA ASN A 623 -14.77 18.12 -6.17
C ASN A 623 -13.28 17.92 -5.90
N THR A 624 -12.43 18.44 -6.78
CA THR A 624 -10.98 18.40 -6.59
C THR A 624 -10.58 19.38 -5.48
N ILE A 625 -10.00 18.86 -4.40
CA ILE A 625 -9.54 19.65 -3.24
C ILE A 625 -8.02 19.84 -3.20
N ALA A 626 -7.27 19.01 -3.90
CA ALA A 626 -5.83 19.17 -4.06
C ALA A 626 -5.33 18.58 -5.37
N THR A 627 -4.32 19.22 -5.97
CA THR A 627 -3.55 18.70 -7.12
C THR A 627 -2.07 18.81 -6.83
N PHE A 628 -1.28 17.83 -7.32
CA PHE A 628 0.16 17.79 -7.09
C PHE A 628 0.91 17.92 -8.43
N GLN A 629 2.06 18.59 -8.38
CA GLN A 629 2.89 18.84 -9.55
C GLN A 629 4.26 18.17 -9.40
N PRO A 630 4.94 17.82 -10.50
CA PRO A 630 6.30 17.32 -10.48
C PRO A 630 7.26 18.26 -9.73
N ARG A 631 8.12 17.67 -8.89
CA ARG A 631 9.18 18.40 -8.20
C ARG A 631 10.52 17.96 -8.79
N MET A 632 11.22 18.92 -9.37
CA MET A 632 12.45 18.68 -10.12
C MET A 632 13.55 19.63 -9.65
N ASN A 633 14.79 19.18 -9.75
CA ASN A 633 15.97 20.01 -9.58
C ASN A 633 17.08 19.56 -10.55
N GLU A 634 17.81 20.51 -11.10
CA GLU A 634 19.03 20.23 -11.86
C GLU A 634 20.12 19.78 -10.90
N VAL A 635 20.85 18.72 -11.25
CA VAL A 635 21.89 18.11 -10.43
C VAL A 635 23.24 18.15 -11.11
N ILE A 636 23.24 17.91 -12.42
CA ILE A 636 24.41 17.98 -13.29
C ILE A 636 24.01 18.64 -14.59
N SER A 637 24.99 19.17 -15.32
CA SER A 637 24.74 19.79 -16.62
C SER A 637 24.20 18.78 -17.65
N ALA A 638 23.44 19.25 -18.62
CA ALA A 638 22.86 18.41 -19.68
C ALA A 638 23.94 17.68 -20.47
N ASP A 639 25.09 18.31 -20.77
CA ASP A 639 26.23 17.68 -21.44
C ASP A 639 26.81 16.52 -20.62
N ASN A 640 27.06 16.74 -19.32
CA ASN A 640 27.56 15.70 -18.45
C ASN A 640 26.55 14.57 -18.21
N ALA A 641 25.25 14.87 -18.25
CA ALA A 641 24.20 13.84 -18.25
C ALA A 641 24.24 12.99 -19.51
N MET A 642 24.48 13.57 -20.69
CA MET A 642 24.64 12.83 -21.95
C MET A 642 25.93 11.96 -21.95
N LYS A 643 27.05 12.47 -21.40
CA LYS A 643 28.27 11.64 -21.19
C LYS A 643 27.96 10.44 -20.29
N MET A 644 27.26 10.67 -19.19
CA MET A 644 26.85 9.59 -18.27
C MET A 644 25.89 8.59 -18.92
N LEU A 645 24.91 9.08 -19.70
CA LEU A 645 23.97 8.24 -20.44
C LEU A 645 24.71 7.30 -21.42
N SER A 646 25.66 7.84 -22.18
CA SER A 646 26.51 7.04 -23.10
C SER A 646 27.25 5.93 -22.35
N MET A 647 27.89 6.25 -21.20
CA MET A 647 28.60 5.26 -20.40
C MET A 647 27.65 4.21 -19.81
N MET A 648 26.43 4.60 -19.38
CA MET A 648 25.46 3.68 -18.77
C MET A 648 24.77 2.78 -19.81
N MET A 649 24.60 3.22 -21.05
CA MET A 649 24.25 2.33 -22.18
C MET A 649 25.35 1.29 -22.42
N GLY A 650 26.62 1.66 -22.31
CA GLY A 650 27.76 0.74 -22.39
C GLY A 650 27.72 -0.37 -21.32
N VAL A 651 27.12 -0.14 -20.16
CA VAL A 651 26.92 -1.20 -19.13
C VAL A 651 25.98 -2.30 -19.65
N VAL A 652 24.98 -1.94 -20.48
CA VAL A 652 24.03 -2.88 -21.07
C VAL A 652 24.62 -3.58 -22.30
N ASP A 653 25.30 -2.83 -23.15
CA ASP A 653 25.74 -3.36 -24.44
C ASP A 653 27.05 -4.17 -24.32
N ASN A 654 27.98 -3.75 -23.46
CA ASN A 654 29.30 -4.32 -23.32
C ASN A 654 29.74 -4.64 -21.88
N GLY A 655 28.80 -4.55 -20.92
CA GLY A 655 29.12 -4.60 -19.50
C GLY A 655 28.30 -5.60 -18.68
N THR A 656 28.21 -5.32 -17.38
CA THR A 656 27.63 -6.22 -16.37
C THR A 656 26.13 -6.47 -16.54
N ALA A 657 25.41 -5.64 -17.30
CA ALA A 657 23.98 -5.80 -17.62
C ALA A 657 23.73 -6.46 -18.99
N GLY A 658 24.74 -6.96 -19.69
CA GLY A 658 24.61 -7.56 -21.02
C GLY A 658 23.57 -8.68 -21.14
N ARG A 659 23.20 -9.32 -20.02
CA ARG A 659 22.11 -10.32 -19.97
C ARG A 659 20.79 -9.76 -20.50
N LEU A 660 20.52 -8.46 -20.41
CA LEU A 660 19.34 -7.83 -21.00
C LEU A 660 19.29 -8.08 -22.51
N ARG A 661 20.43 -8.02 -23.21
CA ARG A 661 20.53 -8.26 -24.64
C ARG A 661 20.50 -9.75 -24.98
N TYR A 662 21.48 -10.53 -24.50
CA TYR A 662 21.63 -11.90 -24.97
C TYR A 662 20.62 -12.89 -24.39
N ARG A 663 20.18 -12.71 -23.13
CA ARG A 663 19.25 -13.63 -22.47
C ARG A 663 17.78 -13.19 -22.60
N TYR A 664 17.51 -11.89 -22.35
CA TYR A 664 16.14 -11.37 -22.32
C TYR A 664 15.67 -10.79 -23.66
N LYS A 665 16.60 -10.59 -24.61
CA LYS A 665 16.31 -10.06 -25.96
C LYS A 665 15.58 -8.72 -25.91
N LEU A 666 15.94 -7.88 -24.95
CA LEU A 666 15.41 -6.52 -24.86
C LEU A 666 16.16 -5.61 -25.83
N GLU A 667 15.41 -4.90 -26.63
CA GLU A 667 15.89 -3.95 -27.64
C GLU A 667 15.77 -2.51 -27.16
N GLY A 668 16.14 -1.55 -28.00
CA GLY A 668 16.07 -0.12 -27.72
C GLY A 668 17.24 0.40 -26.88
N GLN A 669 17.19 1.70 -26.59
CA GLN A 669 18.19 2.37 -25.78
C GLN A 669 17.92 2.17 -24.29
N ILE A 670 18.83 1.52 -23.60
CA ILE A 670 18.71 1.18 -22.18
C ILE A 670 20.01 1.57 -21.47
N GLY A 671 19.92 2.46 -20.50
CA GLY A 671 20.99 2.72 -19.54
C GLY A 671 20.78 1.90 -18.27
N ALA A 672 21.83 1.37 -17.64
CA ALA A 672 21.67 0.58 -16.43
C ALA A 672 22.91 0.54 -15.54
N LYS A 673 22.71 0.07 -14.30
CA LYS A 673 23.79 -0.27 -13.38
C LYS A 673 23.40 -1.45 -12.47
N THR A 674 24.29 -2.42 -12.38
CA THR A 674 24.20 -3.53 -11.41
C THR A 674 24.92 -3.14 -10.11
N GLY A 675 24.40 -3.60 -8.98
CA GLY A 675 25.01 -3.48 -7.66
C GLY A 675 25.08 -4.82 -6.95
N THR A 676 26.21 -5.06 -6.30
CA THR A 676 26.40 -6.22 -5.42
C THR A 676 27.24 -5.74 -4.25
N THR A 677 26.80 -6.02 -3.04
CA THR A 677 27.55 -5.69 -1.84
C THR A 677 28.45 -6.85 -1.40
N ASN A 678 29.33 -6.56 -0.45
CA ASN A 678 30.19 -7.60 0.12
C ASN A 678 29.36 -8.77 0.67
N ASN A 679 29.88 -9.98 0.52
CA ASN A 679 29.22 -11.23 0.90
C ASN A 679 27.89 -11.51 0.16
N ASN A 680 27.57 -10.81 -0.94
CA ASN A 680 26.32 -10.98 -1.70
C ASN A 680 25.06 -10.69 -0.91
N SER A 681 25.13 -9.83 0.12
CA SER A 681 24.00 -9.52 0.99
C SER A 681 22.91 -8.73 0.31
N ASP A 682 23.28 -7.91 -0.68
CA ASP A 682 22.37 -7.02 -1.39
C ASP A 682 22.61 -7.11 -2.89
N GLY A 683 21.57 -7.48 -3.63
CA GLY A 683 21.55 -7.48 -5.08
C GLY A 683 20.71 -6.32 -5.61
N TRP A 684 21.33 -5.39 -6.32
CA TRP A 684 20.69 -4.22 -6.89
C TRP A 684 20.72 -4.24 -8.41
N PHE A 685 19.69 -3.72 -9.00
CA PHE A 685 19.65 -3.35 -10.41
C PHE A 685 18.79 -2.11 -10.61
N ILE A 686 19.34 -1.11 -11.31
CA ILE A 686 18.59 0.04 -11.76
C ILE A 686 18.80 0.16 -13.26
N GLY A 687 17.70 0.19 -13.99
CA GLY A 687 17.70 0.34 -15.44
C GLY A 687 16.71 1.41 -15.86
N PHE A 688 17.03 2.11 -16.94
CA PHE A 688 16.18 3.16 -17.46
C PHE A 688 16.17 3.18 -18.99
N THR A 689 15.05 3.65 -19.51
CA THR A 689 14.79 3.94 -20.91
C THR A 689 14.40 5.42 -21.02
N PRO A 690 14.18 5.98 -22.21
CA PRO A 690 13.68 7.35 -22.34
C PRO A 690 12.36 7.62 -21.60
N GLN A 691 11.56 6.57 -21.35
CA GLN A 691 10.20 6.67 -20.83
C GLN A 691 10.05 6.21 -19.38
N LEU A 692 10.94 5.36 -18.87
CA LEU A 692 10.83 4.77 -17.52
C LEU A 692 12.20 4.63 -16.87
N VAL A 693 12.26 4.92 -15.57
CA VAL A 693 13.34 4.54 -14.66
C VAL A 693 12.80 3.55 -13.65
N SER A 694 13.44 2.39 -13.52
CA SER A 694 12.98 1.36 -12.59
C SER A 694 14.14 0.76 -11.82
N GLY A 695 13.95 0.57 -10.53
CA GLY A 695 14.95 0.00 -9.62
C GLY A 695 14.42 -1.21 -8.88
N CYS A 696 15.30 -2.17 -8.66
CA CYS A 696 15.03 -3.38 -7.91
C CYS A 696 16.15 -3.70 -6.93
N TRP A 697 15.75 -4.12 -5.75
CA TRP A 697 16.62 -4.70 -4.73
C TRP A 697 16.11 -6.08 -4.31
N VAL A 698 17.03 -7.02 -4.07
CA VAL A 698 16.74 -8.34 -3.48
C VAL A 698 17.84 -8.68 -2.46
N GLY A 699 17.43 -9.24 -1.32
CA GLY A 699 18.35 -9.68 -0.27
C GLY A 699 17.65 -10.40 0.86
N GLY A 700 18.39 -10.85 1.86
CA GLY A 700 17.84 -11.38 3.11
C GLY A 700 17.35 -10.26 4.04
N GLU A 701 16.54 -10.62 5.04
CA GLU A 701 16.11 -9.65 6.07
C GLU A 701 17.32 -9.09 6.84
N ASP A 702 18.19 -9.98 7.34
CA ASP A 702 19.48 -9.60 7.90
C ASP A 702 20.58 -9.70 6.82
N ARG A 703 21.61 -8.89 6.92
CA ARG A 703 22.73 -8.89 5.95
C ARG A 703 23.55 -10.18 5.97
N ASP A 704 23.49 -10.93 7.05
CA ASP A 704 24.17 -12.22 7.21
C ASP A 704 23.36 -13.40 6.64
N ILE A 705 22.23 -13.11 6.00
CA ILE A 705 21.39 -14.08 5.28
C ILE A 705 21.51 -13.79 3.79
N HIS A 706 22.32 -14.56 3.09
CA HIS A 706 22.70 -14.29 1.70
C HIS A 706 23.18 -15.56 0.99
N PHE A 707 23.21 -15.54 -0.34
CA PHE A 707 23.89 -16.55 -1.12
C PHE A 707 25.41 -16.50 -0.91
N ASP A 708 26.05 -17.66 -0.80
CA ASP A 708 27.50 -17.74 -0.69
C ASP A 708 28.16 -17.54 -2.05
N SER A 709 27.55 -18.08 -3.11
CA SER A 709 28.11 -17.98 -4.46
C SER A 709 27.83 -16.61 -5.10
N MET A 710 28.85 -16.01 -5.69
CA MET A 710 28.71 -14.79 -6.50
C MET A 710 27.76 -15.01 -7.69
N SER A 711 27.74 -16.20 -8.28
CA SER A 711 26.89 -16.50 -9.44
C SER A 711 25.39 -16.35 -9.13
N MET A 712 24.95 -16.67 -7.91
CA MET A 712 23.58 -16.51 -7.46
C MET A 712 23.34 -15.18 -6.74
N GLY A 713 24.32 -14.70 -5.96
CA GLY A 713 24.17 -13.53 -5.09
C GLY A 713 24.51 -12.18 -5.74
N GLN A 714 24.94 -12.15 -7.00
CA GLN A 714 25.19 -10.88 -7.71
C GLN A 714 23.89 -10.20 -8.19
N GLY A 715 23.88 -8.87 -8.24
CA GLY A 715 22.72 -8.10 -8.68
C GLY A 715 22.22 -8.45 -10.09
N ALA A 716 23.12 -8.85 -10.99
CA ALA A 716 22.78 -9.35 -12.32
C ALA A 716 21.99 -10.68 -12.31
N THR A 717 22.00 -11.43 -11.20
CA THR A 717 21.20 -12.65 -11.02
C THR A 717 20.00 -12.41 -10.10
N MET A 718 20.16 -11.61 -9.03
CA MET A 718 19.12 -11.39 -8.05
C MET A 718 18.06 -10.36 -8.53
N ALA A 719 18.47 -9.21 -9.04
CA ALA A 719 17.59 -8.07 -9.29
C ALA A 719 17.32 -7.77 -10.79
N LEU A 720 18.33 -7.84 -11.66
CA LEU A 720 18.19 -7.58 -13.10
C LEU A 720 17.06 -8.36 -13.77
N PRO A 721 16.84 -9.66 -13.47
CA PRO A 721 15.78 -10.43 -14.12
C PRO A 721 14.36 -9.90 -13.81
N ILE A 722 14.14 -9.33 -12.62
CA ILE A 722 12.85 -8.74 -12.25
C ILE A 722 12.54 -7.55 -13.17
N TRP A 723 13.52 -6.65 -13.33
CA TRP A 723 13.43 -5.52 -14.25
C TRP A 723 13.17 -5.98 -15.69
N ALA A 724 13.91 -6.99 -16.15
CA ALA A 724 13.77 -7.51 -17.52
C ALA A 724 12.40 -8.13 -17.79
N ILE A 725 11.86 -8.91 -16.84
CA ILE A 725 10.51 -9.52 -16.95
C ILE A 725 9.44 -8.43 -16.97
N PHE A 726 9.58 -7.43 -16.09
CA PHE A 726 8.66 -6.28 -16.04
C PHE A 726 8.65 -5.53 -17.37
N MET A 727 9.82 -5.12 -17.90
CA MET A 727 9.90 -4.38 -19.15
C MET A 727 9.38 -5.18 -20.36
N LYS A 728 9.61 -6.50 -20.40
CA LYS A 728 9.04 -7.35 -21.45
C LYS A 728 7.51 -7.32 -21.47
N LYS A 729 6.88 -7.33 -20.27
CA LYS A 729 5.43 -7.23 -20.15
C LYS A 729 4.92 -5.84 -20.52
N VAL A 730 5.63 -4.79 -20.13
CA VAL A 730 5.29 -3.41 -20.45
C VAL A 730 5.35 -3.17 -21.95
N TYR A 731 6.42 -3.62 -22.63
CA TYR A 731 6.53 -3.49 -24.09
C TYR A 731 5.55 -4.37 -24.87
N ALA A 732 5.17 -5.51 -24.31
CA ALA A 732 4.14 -6.38 -24.94
C ALA A 732 2.73 -5.79 -24.86
N ASP A 733 2.45 -4.90 -23.93
CA ASP A 733 1.16 -4.22 -23.80
C ASP A 733 1.19 -2.87 -24.52
N VAL A 734 0.90 -2.89 -25.81
CA VAL A 734 0.89 -1.70 -26.68
C VAL A 734 -0.06 -0.60 -26.16
N SER A 735 -1.10 -0.96 -25.41
CA SER A 735 -2.07 -0.02 -24.86
C SER A 735 -1.47 0.91 -23.79
N LEU A 736 -0.29 0.59 -23.25
CA LEU A 736 0.43 1.42 -22.31
C LEU A 736 1.21 2.57 -22.96
N GLY A 737 1.48 2.50 -24.29
CA GLY A 737 2.20 3.53 -25.03
C GLY A 737 3.73 3.53 -24.81
N TYR A 738 4.30 2.49 -24.22
CA TYR A 738 5.76 2.32 -24.09
C TYR A 738 6.30 1.50 -25.27
N SER A 739 7.43 1.95 -25.85
CA SER A 739 8.04 1.28 -26.99
C SER A 739 9.57 1.28 -26.89
N PRO A 740 10.24 0.19 -27.29
CA PRO A 740 11.70 0.15 -27.39
C PRO A 740 12.26 1.06 -28.49
N GLU A 741 11.43 1.53 -29.43
CA GLU A 741 11.83 2.40 -30.53
C GLU A 741 12.06 3.85 -30.10
N VAL A 742 11.52 4.27 -28.96
CA VAL A 742 11.72 5.61 -28.41
C VAL A 742 13.18 5.77 -28.00
N LYS A 743 13.81 6.84 -28.49
CA LYS A 743 15.23 7.13 -28.26
C LYS A 743 15.39 8.28 -27.27
N PHE A 744 16.54 8.30 -26.61
CA PHE A 744 16.96 9.49 -25.87
C PHE A 744 17.23 10.64 -26.82
N ASP A 745 16.97 11.85 -26.37
CA ASP A 745 17.27 13.07 -27.12
C ASP A 745 18.77 13.38 -27.03
N ILE A 746 19.54 12.75 -27.94
CA ILE A 746 20.98 12.93 -28.06
C ILE A 746 21.22 13.47 -29.47
N PRO A 747 21.93 14.61 -29.64
CA PRO A 747 22.31 15.12 -30.96
C PRO A 747 23.04 14.06 -31.80
N ALA A 748 22.78 14.03 -33.11
CA ALA A 748 23.34 13.00 -33.99
C ALA A 748 24.86 13.06 -34.10
N ASP A 749 25.43 14.24 -33.90
CA ASP A 749 26.88 14.53 -33.94
C ASP A 749 27.53 14.59 -32.55
N TYR A 750 26.79 14.17 -31.50
CA TYR A 750 27.29 14.21 -30.12
C TYR A 750 28.47 13.29 -29.91
N ASN A 751 29.60 13.87 -29.49
CA ASN A 751 30.83 13.13 -29.13
C ASN A 751 31.02 13.19 -27.60
N PRO A 752 30.84 12.07 -26.87
CA PRO A 752 31.03 12.04 -25.43
C PRO A 752 32.47 12.28 -24.96
N CYS A 753 33.43 12.19 -25.86
CA CYS A 753 34.86 12.39 -25.59
C CYS A 753 35.31 13.85 -25.72
N TYR A 754 34.38 14.74 -26.11
CA TYR A 754 34.72 16.16 -26.27
C TYR A 754 34.87 16.85 -24.92
N HIS A 755 35.96 17.62 -24.71
CA HIS A 755 36.19 18.48 -23.57
C HIS A 755 35.62 19.90 -23.85
N VAL A 756 34.66 20.37 -23.10
CA VAL A 756 34.20 21.77 -23.18
C VAL A 756 35.27 22.65 -22.53
N GLY A 757 36.10 23.29 -23.34
CA GLY A 757 37.15 24.21 -22.85
C GLY A 757 38.46 24.18 -23.69
N SER A 758 38.67 23.20 -24.57
CA SER A 758 39.78 23.21 -25.52
C SER A 758 39.39 23.90 -26.82
N GLY A 759 39.17 25.21 -26.73
CA GLY A 759 39.14 26.08 -27.92
C GLY A 759 40.55 26.21 -28.44
N GLY A 760 40.91 25.47 -29.50
CA GLY A 760 42.10 25.69 -30.29
C GLY A 760 43.23 24.69 -30.04
N GLU A 761 43.54 24.00 -31.09
CA GLU A 761 44.71 23.15 -31.38
C GLU A 761 44.48 21.64 -31.16
N GLN A 762 44.38 20.96 -32.30
CA GLN A 762 44.68 19.54 -32.40
C GLN A 762 46.14 19.34 -31.98
N ASP A 763 46.37 18.97 -30.74
CA ASP A 763 47.64 18.39 -30.36
C ASP A 763 47.57 16.87 -30.60
N ASP A 764 48.28 16.43 -31.59
CA ASP A 764 48.68 15.03 -31.76
C ASP A 764 49.36 14.56 -30.47
N PHE A 765 48.70 13.66 -29.74
CA PHE A 765 49.30 13.03 -28.57
C PHE A 765 50.43 12.14 -29.03
N GLU A 766 51.66 12.66 -29.06
CA GLU A 766 52.88 11.86 -28.99
C GLU A 766 52.82 10.97 -27.74
N GLN A 767 53.11 9.71 -27.94
CA GLN A 767 53.34 8.74 -26.87
C GLN A 767 54.41 9.28 -25.93
N VAL A 768 54.06 9.69 -24.75
CA VAL A 768 55.01 9.94 -23.68
C VAL A 768 55.29 8.59 -23.00
N ASP A 769 56.29 7.90 -23.55
CA ASP A 769 57.08 6.96 -22.80
C ASP A 769 57.94 7.79 -21.83
N ALA A 770 57.64 7.80 -20.58
CA ALA A 770 58.51 8.03 -19.44
C ALA A 770 57.78 8.58 -18.23
N ILE A 771 57.27 7.72 -17.38
CA ILE A 771 57.14 8.01 -15.96
C ILE A 771 57.79 6.86 -15.16
N ASP A 772 59.13 6.77 -15.27
CA ASP A 772 59.93 5.94 -14.36
C ASP A 772 60.89 6.76 -13.46
N GLU A 773 60.74 8.08 -13.38
CA GLU A 773 61.71 8.91 -12.62
C GLU A 773 61.08 9.89 -11.64
N VAL A 774 60.08 9.57 -10.87
CA VAL A 774 59.66 10.42 -9.72
C VAL A 774 59.23 9.61 -8.52
N PHE A 775 59.90 8.53 -8.15
CA PHE A 775 59.78 7.97 -6.77
C PHE A 775 61.08 7.17 -6.48
N GLU A 776 62.19 7.85 -6.13
CA GLU A 776 63.11 7.44 -5.10
C GLU A 776 62.75 8.04 -3.74
#